data_0bd87cef41e2bbc1124e2f58e9be6cea
#
_entry.id   0bd87cef41e2bbc1124e2f58e9be6cea
#
_cell.length_a   1.000
_cell.length_b   1.000
_cell.length_c   1.000
_cell.angle_alpha   90.00
_cell.angle_beta   90.00
_cell.angle_gamma   90.00
#
_symmetry.space_group_name_H-M   'P 1'
#
loop_
_entity.id
_entity.type
_entity.pdbx_description
1 polymer ?
#
loop_
_entity_poly.entity_id
_entity_poly.type
_entity_poly.pdbx_seq_one_letter_code
_entity_poly.pdbx_strand_id
1 'polypeptide(L)'
;MAVAKVNKILLVCHNSEKEELLSSLQRAGIVHITKIKERGEEEKPLWELIQSAEEAISFLERAMPKGKKGMTEGKVEIRGEEFFPREDIPSLIEEVKSWRERMNFWLEREKEIENELALLLPFASLPHPLEDLYSLEKMEILFGYFPNERSFAGTVATAEEKGILIQEISREGDKVFSLVLFLKETGKEIKDHLLAQNFRIIDLKRYSGTVKENIAKLNEEKNSLAGKKRELTEKVKDFHSFLPRLKIGRDYYQNVKIRKEVENYLRKTESAIIIEGWVKEREKKELENLVARFETATLLFVSPEPGEEPPVALENKKAFQPFEMVVNLYGMPSYQEIDPTPYLTPFFIIFFALCLSDAAYGIIIFLLSLLLIRRFKKAKNFLTLLAVCGVATIFAGAITNSWFGDILERIGIPSLKNFKDRLVLFDPFQNPLIFFYLSLGLGFIHLNYGLLLEIYDSFRIKNPLPALFNEFLWLILLNSLVAYLLGAKNPIFLFLISVSASGLITLSRFLSQHLKRHILFFLTITSLLLFLGFRFRFLPPPFQYGKHLFFVFFLANLLFSLLDNLREKRLGIKNLFLYLLSSLSFLLYLFHLVSILPFLILGIFAIFSSRINRALGKRLIWGAYNLYGGTSFLGIILSYIRLMALGMMTAGIGMAVNSIAWLVKGIPGLGIILAVIVFLLGHTYNLAVSILGAFVHTLRLNYVEFFPRFFTGGGERFTPFRLETKYVEIK
;
A
#
# COMPACT_ATOMS: atom_id res chain seq x y z
N MET A 1 -20.08 -18.03 -0.53
CA MET A 1 -19.48 -16.98 0.30
C MET A 1 -18.01 -16.91 -0.06
N ALA A 2 -17.44 -15.72 -0.19
CA ALA A 2 -16.02 -15.57 -0.51
C ALA A 2 -15.10 -15.84 0.70
N VAL A 3 -15.62 -15.72 1.92
CA VAL A 3 -14.93 -16.13 3.14
C VAL A 3 -15.13 -17.62 3.35
N ALA A 4 -14.02 -18.37 3.38
CA ALA A 4 -14.03 -19.81 3.63
C ALA A 4 -14.43 -20.11 5.08
N LYS A 5 -15.24 -21.15 5.25
CA LYS A 5 -15.53 -21.66 6.61
C LYS A 5 -14.29 -22.36 7.16
N VAL A 6 -13.92 -22.02 8.38
CA VAL A 6 -12.80 -22.60 9.12
C VAL A 6 -13.27 -23.25 10.41
N ASN A 7 -12.61 -24.32 10.82
CA ASN A 7 -12.86 -25.03 12.07
C ASN A 7 -11.66 -24.93 12.97
N LYS A 8 -11.87 -24.67 14.25
CA LYS A 8 -10.81 -24.71 15.26
C LYS A 8 -10.43 -26.16 15.55
N ILE A 9 -9.14 -26.41 15.57
CA ILE A 9 -8.56 -27.73 15.86
C ILE A 9 -7.67 -27.66 17.09
N LEU A 10 -7.71 -28.75 17.84
CA LEU A 10 -6.76 -29.08 18.90
C LEU A 10 -6.13 -30.41 18.54
N LEU A 11 -4.83 -30.43 18.30
CA LEU A 11 -4.08 -31.62 17.93
C LEU A 11 -3.09 -31.90 19.05
N VAL A 12 -3.20 -33.09 19.65
CA VAL A 12 -2.32 -33.57 20.73
C VAL A 12 -1.48 -34.69 20.19
N CYS A 13 -0.17 -34.66 20.43
CA CYS A 13 0.76 -35.68 19.95
C CYS A 13 1.88 -35.90 20.99
N HIS A 14 2.36 -37.14 21.11
CA HIS A 14 3.50 -37.46 21.95
C HIS A 14 4.79 -36.86 21.36
N ASN A 15 5.75 -36.51 22.24
CA ASN A 15 7.02 -35.88 21.85
C ASN A 15 7.84 -36.74 20.87
N SER A 16 7.71 -38.06 20.85
CA SER A 16 8.42 -38.97 19.92
C SER A 16 8.07 -38.73 18.45
N GLU A 17 6.83 -38.41 18.13
CA GLU A 17 6.34 -38.19 16.76
C GLU A 17 6.23 -36.71 16.35
N LYS A 18 6.63 -35.82 17.26
CA LYS A 18 6.48 -34.34 17.08
C LYS A 18 7.09 -33.81 15.78
N GLU A 19 8.35 -34.13 15.50
CA GLU A 19 9.05 -33.59 14.34
C GLU A 19 8.46 -34.11 13.02
N GLU A 20 8.07 -35.36 12.99
CA GLU A 20 7.47 -36.01 11.82
C GLU A 20 6.07 -35.44 11.56
N LEU A 21 5.26 -35.24 12.61
CA LEU A 21 3.96 -34.63 12.53
C LEU A 21 4.06 -33.18 12.02
N LEU A 22 4.93 -32.35 12.61
CA LEU A 22 5.13 -30.97 12.16
C LEU A 22 5.63 -30.90 10.70
N SER A 23 6.53 -31.81 10.32
CA SER A 23 6.99 -31.92 8.94
C SER A 23 5.85 -32.28 7.97
N SER A 24 5.00 -33.21 8.37
CA SER A 24 3.85 -33.65 7.57
C SER A 24 2.78 -32.58 7.44
N LEU A 25 2.48 -31.87 8.54
CA LEU A 25 1.57 -30.70 8.53
C LEU A 25 2.11 -29.57 7.64
N GLN A 26 3.42 -29.32 7.71
CA GLN A 26 4.07 -28.28 6.89
C GLN A 26 4.05 -28.65 5.40
N ARG A 27 4.19 -29.92 5.05
CA ARG A 27 4.07 -30.41 3.66
C ARG A 27 2.65 -30.31 3.15
N ALA A 28 1.67 -30.69 3.97
CA ALA A 28 0.25 -30.58 3.61
C ALA A 28 -0.19 -29.13 3.43
N GLY A 29 0.31 -28.21 4.25
CA GLY A 29 0.05 -26.78 4.11
C GLY A 29 -1.41 -26.38 4.29
N ILE A 30 -2.17 -27.11 5.13
CA ILE A 30 -3.63 -26.94 5.30
C ILE A 30 -4.02 -26.32 6.64
N VAL A 31 -3.12 -26.31 7.62
CA VAL A 31 -3.39 -25.82 8.99
C VAL A 31 -2.79 -24.45 9.22
N HIS A 32 -3.59 -23.51 9.71
CA HIS A 32 -3.12 -22.26 10.30
C HIS A 32 -2.90 -22.47 11.80
N ILE A 33 -1.65 -22.35 12.27
CA ILE A 33 -1.30 -22.55 13.67
C ILE A 33 -1.43 -21.23 14.44
N THR A 34 -2.20 -21.24 15.52
CA THR A 34 -2.40 -20.06 16.36
C THR A 34 -1.16 -19.82 17.23
N LYS A 35 -0.66 -18.58 17.24
CA LYS A 35 0.48 -18.18 18.05
C LYS A 35 0.02 -17.85 19.47
N ILE A 36 0.34 -18.70 20.45
CA ILE A 36 -0.15 -18.59 21.82
C ILE A 36 0.79 -17.75 22.72
N LYS A 37 2.07 -17.62 22.36
CA LYS A 37 3.09 -16.87 23.14
C LYS A 37 3.78 -15.81 22.29
N GLU A 38 4.18 -14.72 22.95
CA GLU A 38 5.12 -13.76 22.38
C GLU A 38 6.48 -14.41 22.14
N ARG A 39 7.19 -13.93 21.09
CA ARG A 39 8.47 -14.42 20.54
C ARG A 39 9.35 -15.15 21.55
N GLY A 40 9.63 -16.41 21.27
CA GLY A 40 10.81 -17.10 21.82
C GLY A 40 12.10 -16.52 21.22
N GLU A 41 13.24 -16.81 21.85
CA GLU A 41 14.56 -16.38 21.37
C GLU A 41 14.77 -16.81 19.91
N GLU A 42 15.22 -15.88 19.06
CA GLU A 42 15.59 -16.17 17.68
C GLU A 42 16.72 -17.21 17.65
N GLU A 43 16.57 -18.28 16.90
CA GLU A 43 17.64 -19.26 16.68
C GLU A 43 18.72 -18.67 15.75
N LYS A 44 19.60 -17.86 16.36
CA LYS A 44 20.74 -17.21 15.69
C LYS A 44 21.53 -18.16 14.74
N PRO A 45 21.86 -19.41 15.14
CA PRO A 45 22.68 -20.29 14.28
C PRO A 45 22.03 -20.63 12.94
N LEU A 46 20.72 -20.90 12.93
CA LEU A 46 19.99 -21.23 11.68
C LEU A 46 19.83 -19.99 10.78
N TRP A 47 19.63 -18.83 11.36
CA TRP A 47 19.56 -17.59 10.60
C TRP A 47 20.88 -17.26 9.90
N GLU A 48 22.02 -17.39 10.62
CA GLU A 48 23.36 -17.19 10.07
C GLU A 48 23.67 -18.18 8.93
N LEU A 49 23.26 -19.43 9.07
CA LEU A 49 23.44 -20.45 8.03
C LEU A 49 22.64 -20.12 6.77
N ILE A 50 21.38 -19.68 6.92
CA ILE A 50 20.52 -19.30 5.78
C ILE A 50 21.11 -18.08 5.07
N GLN A 51 21.57 -17.07 5.82
CA GLN A 51 22.19 -15.88 5.25
C GLN A 51 23.48 -16.26 4.50
N SER A 52 24.34 -17.06 5.10
CA SER A 52 25.60 -17.53 4.49
C SER A 52 25.31 -18.32 3.20
N ALA A 53 24.25 -19.15 3.19
CA ALA A 53 23.82 -19.84 1.98
C ALA A 53 23.34 -18.88 0.87
N GLU A 54 22.59 -17.83 1.20
CA GLU A 54 22.15 -16.82 0.21
C GLU A 54 23.33 -16.03 -0.37
N GLU A 55 24.30 -15.70 0.47
CA GLU A 55 25.53 -15.01 0.05
C GLU A 55 26.38 -15.91 -0.86
N ALA A 56 26.51 -17.21 -0.51
CA ALA A 56 27.20 -18.20 -1.34
C ALA A 56 26.53 -18.38 -2.70
N ILE A 57 25.21 -18.51 -2.74
CA ILE A 57 24.43 -18.63 -3.99
C ILE A 57 24.63 -17.37 -4.85
N SER A 58 24.54 -16.17 -4.24
CA SER A 58 24.72 -14.91 -4.97
C SER A 58 26.14 -14.73 -5.53
N PHE A 59 27.17 -15.19 -4.80
CA PHE A 59 28.54 -15.18 -5.26
C PHE A 59 28.75 -16.09 -6.47
N LEU A 60 28.26 -17.33 -6.40
CA LEU A 60 28.35 -18.28 -7.51
C LEU A 60 27.58 -17.82 -8.75
N GLU A 61 26.38 -17.26 -8.57
CA GLU A 61 25.56 -16.72 -9.68
C GLU A 61 26.23 -15.51 -10.40
N ARG A 62 26.96 -14.67 -9.67
CA ARG A 62 27.73 -13.54 -10.25
C ARG A 62 28.96 -13.97 -11.02
N ALA A 63 29.59 -15.05 -10.57
CA ALA A 63 30.81 -15.62 -11.22
C ALA A 63 30.50 -16.33 -12.56
N MET A 64 29.22 -16.54 -12.87
CA MET A 64 28.81 -17.23 -14.09
C MET A 64 28.99 -16.41 -15.36
N PRO A 65 29.41 -17.03 -16.48
CA PRO A 65 29.42 -16.42 -17.80
C PRO A 65 28.01 -16.01 -18.24
N LYS A 66 27.87 -14.82 -18.85
CA LYS A 66 26.59 -14.21 -19.27
C LYS A 66 25.69 -15.13 -20.14
N GLY A 67 26.24 -16.11 -20.84
CA GLY A 67 25.49 -17.04 -21.70
C GLY A 67 24.73 -18.17 -20.97
N LYS A 68 25.07 -18.49 -19.72
CA LYS A 68 24.41 -19.53 -18.93
C LYS A 68 23.42 -18.99 -17.87
N LYS A 69 23.31 -17.67 -17.72
CA LYS A 69 22.38 -17.02 -16.77
C LYS A 69 20.91 -17.40 -16.99
N GLY A 70 20.50 -17.61 -18.23
CA GLY A 70 19.10 -17.97 -18.55
C GLY A 70 18.66 -19.36 -18.09
N MET A 71 19.58 -20.29 -17.87
CA MET A 71 19.25 -21.66 -17.39
C MET A 71 19.07 -21.74 -15.86
N THR A 72 19.54 -20.76 -15.09
CA THR A 72 19.56 -20.77 -13.63
C THR A 72 18.56 -19.80 -12.99
N GLU A 73 17.88 -18.99 -13.76
CA GLU A 73 16.82 -18.09 -13.27
C GLU A 73 15.48 -18.85 -12.96
N GLY A 74 15.32 -20.11 -13.36
CA GLY A 74 14.22 -20.98 -13.00
C GLY A 74 14.37 -21.58 -11.60
N LYS A 75 13.24 -21.89 -10.96
CA LYS A 75 13.26 -22.71 -9.76
C LYS A 75 13.76 -24.11 -10.10
N VAL A 76 14.53 -24.71 -9.19
CA VAL A 76 14.98 -26.12 -9.31
C VAL A 76 13.77 -27.01 -9.06
N GLU A 77 13.35 -27.76 -10.08
CA GLU A 77 12.28 -28.76 -9.93
C GLU A 77 12.83 -30.01 -9.25
N ILE A 78 12.20 -30.40 -8.15
CA ILE A 78 12.59 -31.62 -7.38
C ILE A 78 11.36 -32.41 -6.98
N ARG A 79 11.55 -33.70 -6.77
CA ARG A 79 10.54 -34.58 -6.13
C ARG A 79 10.58 -34.36 -4.62
N GLY A 80 9.44 -34.53 -3.95
CA GLY A 80 9.35 -34.27 -2.51
C GLY A 80 10.37 -34.99 -1.64
N GLU A 81 10.83 -36.18 -2.07
CA GLU A 81 11.88 -36.97 -1.41
C GLU A 81 13.28 -36.38 -1.53
N GLU A 82 13.56 -35.60 -2.57
CA GLU A 82 14.84 -34.94 -2.83
C GLU A 82 14.98 -33.59 -2.09
N PHE A 83 13.95 -33.14 -1.39
CA PHE A 83 13.96 -31.91 -0.62
C PHE A 83 14.83 -32.00 0.65
N PHE A 84 15.22 -33.22 1.05
CA PHE A 84 16.12 -33.40 2.19
C PHE A 84 17.57 -33.28 1.74
N PRO A 85 18.34 -32.32 2.28
CA PRO A 85 19.74 -32.21 1.95
C PRO A 85 20.50 -33.42 2.49
N ARG A 86 21.35 -34.00 1.68
CA ARG A 86 22.39 -34.91 2.13
C ARG A 86 23.39 -34.07 2.95
N GLU A 87 24.09 -34.72 3.87
CA GLU A 87 24.84 -34.14 5.00
C GLU A 87 25.88 -33.01 4.73
N ASP A 88 26.19 -32.71 3.45
CA ASP A 88 27.34 -31.88 3.07
C ASP A 88 27.06 -30.38 2.88
N ILE A 89 25.83 -29.88 3.08
CA ILE A 89 25.50 -28.49 2.73
C ILE A 89 26.20 -27.42 3.59
N PRO A 90 26.32 -27.58 4.93
CA PRO A 90 27.06 -26.61 5.74
C PRO A 90 28.54 -26.49 5.33
N SER A 91 29.22 -27.63 5.00
CA SER A 91 30.61 -27.61 4.54
C SER A 91 30.76 -26.93 3.18
N LEU A 92 29.82 -27.14 2.26
CA LEU A 92 29.78 -26.46 0.95
C LEU A 92 29.58 -24.93 1.12
N ILE A 93 28.74 -24.52 2.05
CA ILE A 93 28.53 -23.09 2.35
C ILE A 93 29.84 -22.47 2.88
N GLU A 94 30.52 -23.16 3.78
CA GLU A 94 31.75 -22.67 4.41
C GLU A 94 32.92 -22.59 3.40
N GLU A 95 33.01 -23.56 2.50
CA GLU A 95 33.94 -23.55 1.41
C GLU A 95 33.74 -22.36 0.46
N VAL A 96 32.52 -22.13 -0.01
CA VAL A 96 32.18 -20.99 -0.88
C VAL A 96 32.41 -19.66 -0.15
N LYS A 97 32.10 -19.59 1.15
CA LYS A 97 32.36 -18.42 1.99
C LYS A 97 33.86 -18.11 2.03
N SER A 98 34.71 -19.13 2.23
CA SER A 98 36.17 -18.94 2.23
C SER A 98 36.69 -18.40 0.89
N TRP A 99 36.14 -18.86 -0.22
CA TRP A 99 36.50 -18.35 -1.56
C TRP A 99 36.07 -16.90 -1.77
N ARG A 100 34.90 -16.52 -1.29
CA ARG A 100 34.41 -15.13 -1.36
C ARG A 100 35.29 -14.19 -0.53
N GLU A 101 35.68 -14.59 0.68
CA GLU A 101 36.54 -13.82 1.55
C GLU A 101 37.93 -13.62 0.90
N ARG A 102 38.50 -14.68 0.33
CA ARG A 102 39.77 -14.57 -0.44
C ARG A 102 39.65 -13.66 -1.64
N MET A 103 38.56 -13.76 -2.40
CA MET A 103 38.30 -12.92 -3.57
C MET A 103 38.19 -11.45 -3.18
N ASN A 104 37.45 -11.13 -2.11
CA ASN A 104 37.30 -9.77 -1.61
C ASN A 104 38.65 -9.21 -1.12
N PHE A 105 39.40 -10.00 -0.37
CA PHE A 105 40.74 -9.61 0.06
C PHE A 105 41.65 -9.27 -1.13
N TRP A 106 41.66 -10.08 -2.17
CA TRP A 106 42.48 -9.81 -3.34
C TRP A 106 42.00 -8.60 -4.15
N LEU A 107 40.72 -8.34 -4.19
CA LEU A 107 40.14 -7.15 -4.83
C LEU A 107 40.51 -5.85 -4.07
N GLU A 108 40.47 -5.88 -2.75
CA GLU A 108 40.90 -4.75 -1.93
C GLU A 108 42.40 -4.48 -2.11
N ARG A 109 43.23 -5.54 -2.05
CA ARG A 109 44.67 -5.40 -2.24
C ARG A 109 45.02 -4.91 -3.64
N GLU A 110 44.33 -5.37 -4.68
CA GLU A 110 44.52 -4.87 -6.06
C GLU A 110 44.22 -3.37 -6.13
N LYS A 111 43.17 -2.89 -5.50
CA LYS A 111 42.80 -1.47 -5.42
C LYS A 111 43.84 -0.65 -4.69
N GLU A 112 44.38 -1.18 -3.58
CA GLU A 112 45.49 -0.56 -2.87
C GLU A 112 46.71 -0.42 -3.77
N ILE A 113 47.12 -1.51 -4.46
CA ILE A 113 48.24 -1.51 -5.38
C ILE A 113 47.99 -0.47 -6.51
N GLU A 114 46.77 -0.37 -7.05
CA GLU A 114 46.48 0.63 -8.05
C GLU A 114 46.64 2.07 -7.54
N ASN A 115 46.22 2.33 -6.32
CA ASN A 115 46.41 3.62 -5.68
C ASN A 115 47.91 3.91 -5.42
N GLU A 116 48.68 2.91 -4.98
CA GLU A 116 50.12 3.03 -4.77
C GLU A 116 50.86 3.28 -6.08
N LEU A 117 50.51 2.56 -7.12
CA LEU A 117 51.03 2.78 -8.47
C LEU A 117 50.74 4.20 -8.98
N ALA A 118 49.50 4.67 -8.79
CA ALA A 118 49.11 6.02 -9.18
C ALA A 118 49.90 7.12 -8.46
N LEU A 119 50.36 6.86 -7.22
CA LEU A 119 51.21 7.77 -6.46
C LEU A 119 52.67 7.73 -6.96
N LEU A 120 53.18 6.55 -7.33
CA LEU A 120 54.59 6.36 -7.69
C LEU A 120 54.90 6.64 -9.18
N LEU A 121 53.96 6.35 -10.08
CA LEU A 121 54.16 6.48 -11.56
C LEU A 121 54.66 7.87 -11.95
N PRO A 122 54.20 8.99 -11.43
CA PRO A 122 54.70 10.31 -11.81
C PRO A 122 56.20 10.52 -11.49
N PHE A 123 56.70 9.75 -10.51
CA PHE A 123 58.11 9.85 -10.05
C PHE A 123 59.02 8.75 -10.61
N ALA A 124 58.54 7.96 -11.61
CA ALA A 124 59.28 6.81 -12.15
C ALA A 124 60.65 7.17 -12.80
N SER A 125 60.84 8.43 -13.20
CA SER A 125 62.07 8.93 -13.80
C SER A 125 63.18 9.22 -12.81
N LEU A 126 62.93 9.15 -11.47
CA LEU A 126 63.92 9.38 -10.43
C LEU A 126 64.93 8.24 -10.38
N PRO A 127 66.25 8.55 -10.62
CA PRO A 127 67.29 7.53 -10.66
C PRO A 127 67.82 7.11 -9.30
N HIS A 128 67.60 7.91 -8.26
CA HIS A 128 68.18 7.71 -6.93
C HIS A 128 67.23 6.92 -6.01
N PRO A 129 67.78 6.10 -5.08
CA PRO A 129 67.03 5.48 -4.02
C PRO A 129 66.35 6.52 -3.12
N LEU A 130 65.10 6.28 -2.72
CA LEU A 130 64.32 7.21 -1.90
C LEU A 130 64.98 7.41 -0.51
N GLU A 131 65.64 6.40 0.02
CA GLU A 131 66.36 6.44 1.30
C GLU A 131 67.48 7.48 1.29
N ASP A 132 68.27 7.51 0.21
CA ASP A 132 69.36 8.47 0.05
C ASP A 132 68.83 9.91 0.01
N LEU A 133 67.68 10.10 -0.63
CA LEU A 133 67.04 11.40 -0.75
C LEU A 133 66.48 11.90 0.57
N TYR A 134 66.00 11.02 1.43
CA TYR A 134 65.49 11.39 2.76
C TYR A 134 66.56 11.42 3.86
N SER A 135 67.73 10.83 3.63
CA SER A 135 68.85 10.76 4.59
C SER A 135 69.75 12.01 4.61
N LEU A 136 69.48 13.01 3.81
CA LEU A 136 70.25 14.25 3.76
C LEU A 136 70.27 14.97 5.11
N GLU A 137 71.48 15.22 5.68
CA GLU A 137 71.63 15.79 7.03
C GLU A 137 71.12 17.23 7.12
N LYS A 138 71.47 18.09 6.17
CA LYS A 138 71.17 19.54 6.20
C LYS A 138 69.98 19.96 5.37
N MET A 139 69.51 19.10 4.48
CA MET A 139 68.45 19.42 3.52
C MET A 139 67.24 18.52 3.75
N GLU A 140 66.05 19.03 3.41
CA GLU A 140 64.77 18.28 3.41
C GLU A 140 64.24 18.25 1.99
N ILE A 141 63.71 17.09 1.61
CA ILE A 141 63.11 16.88 0.29
C ILE A 141 61.58 16.63 0.48
N LEU A 142 60.79 17.30 -0.34
CA LEU A 142 59.36 17.05 -0.45
C LEU A 142 59.03 16.63 -1.87
N PHE A 143 58.26 15.57 -1.98
CA PHE A 143 57.62 15.15 -3.24
C PHE A 143 56.18 15.64 -3.25
N GLY A 144 55.70 16.06 -4.39
CA GLY A 144 54.34 16.51 -4.55
C GLY A 144 53.99 16.99 -5.93
N TYR A 145 52.85 17.63 -6.03
CA TYR A 145 52.43 18.22 -7.30
C TYR A 145 51.78 19.59 -7.12
N PHE A 146 51.94 20.42 -8.12
CA PHE A 146 51.16 21.64 -8.33
C PHE A 146 49.91 21.34 -9.20
N PRO A 147 48.73 21.86 -8.85
CA PRO A 147 47.51 21.54 -9.54
C PRO A 147 47.41 22.15 -10.96
N ASN A 148 48.19 23.18 -11.21
CA ASN A 148 48.25 23.85 -12.53
C ASN A 148 49.63 24.49 -12.78
N GLU A 149 49.96 24.80 -14.04
CA GLU A 149 51.19 25.39 -14.47
C GLU A 149 51.45 26.79 -13.92
N ARG A 150 50.39 27.57 -13.63
CA ARG A 150 50.52 28.91 -13.02
C ARG A 150 51.03 28.86 -11.61
N SER A 151 50.55 27.94 -10.81
CA SER A 151 51.06 27.73 -9.43
C SER A 151 52.50 27.26 -9.42
N PHE A 152 52.86 26.39 -10.37
CA PHE A 152 54.25 25.93 -10.54
C PHE A 152 55.19 27.09 -10.95
N ALA A 153 54.89 27.81 -12.02
CA ALA A 153 55.67 28.94 -12.54
C ALA A 153 55.81 30.07 -11.48
N GLY A 154 54.72 30.38 -10.76
CA GLY A 154 54.73 31.36 -9.68
C GLY A 154 55.61 30.97 -8.51
N THR A 155 55.72 29.67 -8.18
CA THR A 155 56.62 29.18 -7.11
C THR A 155 58.06 29.16 -7.58
N VAL A 156 58.33 28.75 -8.84
CA VAL A 156 59.69 28.73 -9.42
C VAL A 156 60.26 30.13 -9.50
N ALA A 157 59.46 31.15 -9.85
CA ALA A 157 59.90 32.54 -9.93
C ALA A 157 60.38 33.12 -8.57
N THR A 158 59.87 32.61 -7.46
CA THR A 158 60.26 33.05 -6.12
C THR A 158 61.19 32.05 -5.37
N ALA A 159 61.52 30.96 -6.03
CA ALA A 159 62.30 29.86 -5.44
C ALA A 159 63.75 30.24 -5.08
N GLU A 160 64.44 30.95 -5.99
CA GLU A 160 65.84 31.38 -5.80
C GLU A 160 66.00 32.34 -4.60
N GLU A 161 65.09 33.31 -4.48
CA GLU A 161 65.10 34.26 -3.37
C GLU A 161 64.90 33.59 -2.00
N LYS A 162 64.19 32.44 -1.96
CA LYS A 162 63.87 31.69 -0.77
C LYS A 162 64.78 30.49 -0.49
N GLY A 163 65.77 30.28 -1.32
CA GLY A 163 66.70 29.14 -1.18
C GLY A 163 66.02 27.79 -1.41
N ILE A 164 65.07 27.73 -2.31
CA ILE A 164 64.32 26.51 -2.68
C ILE A 164 64.80 26.06 -4.06
N LEU A 165 65.14 24.80 -4.22
CA LEU A 165 65.37 24.19 -5.52
C LEU A 165 64.15 23.36 -5.89
N ILE A 166 63.50 23.66 -7.00
CA ILE A 166 62.36 22.92 -7.52
C ILE A 166 62.75 22.25 -8.81
N GLN A 167 62.61 20.94 -8.88
CA GLN A 167 62.84 20.16 -10.08
C GLN A 167 61.53 19.55 -10.55
N GLU A 168 61.12 19.85 -11.75
CA GLU A 168 60.03 19.16 -12.42
C GLU A 168 60.44 17.72 -12.75
N ILE A 169 59.59 16.75 -12.42
CA ILE A 169 59.81 15.33 -12.67
C ILE A 169 58.96 14.82 -13.79
N SER A 170 57.67 15.17 -13.78
CA SER A 170 56.71 14.76 -14.81
C SER A 170 55.51 15.67 -14.85
N ARG A 171 54.72 15.58 -15.96
CA ARG A 171 53.43 16.27 -16.12
C ARG A 171 52.32 15.26 -16.41
N GLU A 172 51.21 15.45 -15.81
CA GLU A 172 50.00 14.66 -16.10
C GLU A 172 48.78 15.61 -16.19
N GLY A 173 48.38 15.92 -17.42
CA GLY A 173 47.39 16.98 -17.66
C GLY A 173 47.91 18.35 -17.16
N ASP A 174 47.11 19.05 -16.35
CA ASP A 174 47.50 20.34 -15.76
C ASP A 174 48.40 20.21 -14.53
N LYS A 175 48.59 19.00 -13.99
CA LYS A 175 49.40 18.75 -12.77
C LYS A 175 50.86 18.65 -13.12
N VAL A 176 51.70 19.37 -12.37
CA VAL A 176 53.17 19.34 -12.49
C VAL A 176 53.71 18.66 -11.26
N PHE A 177 54.21 17.43 -11.41
CA PHE A 177 54.86 16.68 -10.36
C PHE A 177 56.31 17.12 -10.19
N SER A 178 56.67 17.46 -8.93
CA SER A 178 57.95 18.11 -8.69
C SER A 178 58.57 17.58 -7.42
N LEU A 179 59.92 17.63 -7.37
CA LEU A 179 60.74 17.47 -6.21
C LEU A 179 61.14 18.87 -5.72
N VAL A 180 60.97 19.13 -4.45
CA VAL A 180 61.32 20.41 -3.81
C VAL A 180 62.38 20.13 -2.76
N LEU A 181 63.53 20.76 -2.89
CA LEU A 181 64.68 20.64 -1.95
C LEU A 181 64.93 21.97 -1.25
N PHE A 182 65.13 21.98 0.05
CA PHE A 182 65.40 23.16 0.89
C PHE A 182 66.15 22.82 2.16
N LEU A 183 66.69 23.83 2.85
CA LEU A 183 67.40 23.67 4.12
C LEU A 183 66.44 23.37 5.27
N LYS A 184 66.80 22.43 6.13
CA LYS A 184 65.94 22.04 7.31
C LYS A 184 65.65 23.20 8.26
N GLU A 185 66.58 24.17 8.37
CA GLU A 185 66.44 25.33 9.24
C GLU A 185 65.25 26.23 8.87
N THR A 186 64.94 26.36 7.56
CA THR A 186 63.81 27.17 7.03
C THR A 186 62.60 26.33 6.72
N GLY A 187 62.59 25.06 7.08
CA GLY A 187 61.62 24.05 6.63
C GLY A 187 60.16 24.38 6.89
N LYS A 188 59.83 25.02 8.03
CA LYS A 188 58.46 25.35 8.38
C LYS A 188 57.90 26.47 7.48
N GLU A 189 58.66 27.54 7.30
CA GLU A 189 58.27 28.69 6.45
C GLU A 189 58.08 28.29 4.99
N ILE A 190 58.98 27.41 4.52
CA ILE A 190 58.92 26.91 3.14
C ILE A 190 57.73 25.99 2.92
N LYS A 191 57.42 25.09 3.86
CA LYS A 191 56.22 24.24 3.76
C LYS A 191 54.96 25.08 3.74
N ASP A 192 54.81 26.10 4.61
CA ASP A 192 53.69 27.00 4.63
C ASP A 192 53.53 27.76 3.32
N HIS A 193 54.69 28.21 2.76
CA HIS A 193 54.70 28.87 1.45
C HIS A 193 54.26 27.97 0.30
N LEU A 194 54.74 26.72 0.26
CA LEU A 194 54.36 25.75 -0.76
C LEU A 194 52.85 25.40 -0.66
N LEU A 195 52.34 25.24 0.56
CA LEU A 195 50.91 25.00 0.78
C LEU A 195 50.07 26.22 0.33
N ALA A 196 50.53 27.45 0.54
CA ALA A 196 49.88 28.66 0.09
C ALA A 196 49.81 28.75 -1.46
N GLN A 197 50.79 28.13 -2.15
CA GLN A 197 50.83 28.00 -3.61
C GLN A 197 50.10 26.74 -4.09
N ASN A 198 49.27 26.10 -3.28
CA ASN A 198 48.50 24.90 -3.56
C ASN A 198 49.38 23.66 -3.88
N PHE A 199 50.64 23.62 -3.44
CA PHE A 199 51.46 22.44 -3.55
C PHE A 199 50.92 21.32 -2.68
N ARG A 200 50.67 20.16 -3.26
CA ARG A 200 50.16 18.99 -2.54
C ARG A 200 51.32 18.01 -2.29
N ILE A 201 51.65 17.81 -1.05
CA ILE A 201 52.75 16.93 -0.64
C ILE A 201 52.30 15.48 -0.75
N ILE A 202 53.17 14.64 -1.33
CA ILE A 202 53.05 13.19 -1.40
C ILE A 202 54.13 12.58 -0.54
N ASP A 203 53.73 11.75 0.42
CA ASP A 203 54.66 11.08 1.31
C ASP A 203 55.15 9.76 0.69
N LEU A 204 56.40 9.68 0.30
CA LEU A 204 57.06 8.49 -0.24
C LEU A 204 58.00 7.82 0.74
N LYS A 205 58.07 8.27 2.05
CA LYS A 205 58.98 7.73 3.06
C LYS A 205 58.79 6.26 3.37
N ARG A 206 57.61 5.71 3.08
CA ARG A 206 57.30 4.30 3.29
C ARG A 206 57.94 3.34 2.26
N TYR A 207 58.49 3.86 1.19
CA TYR A 207 59.12 3.06 0.15
C TYR A 207 60.64 3.09 0.27
N SER A 208 61.27 1.92 0.05
CA SER A 208 62.72 1.74 0.04
C SER A 208 63.22 1.38 -1.39
N GLY A 209 64.47 1.78 -1.71
CA GLY A 209 65.03 1.58 -3.06
C GLY A 209 64.56 2.63 -4.06
N THR A 210 64.75 2.37 -5.35
CA THR A 210 64.30 3.27 -6.41
C THR A 210 62.81 3.19 -6.66
N VAL A 211 62.20 4.29 -7.16
CA VAL A 211 60.80 4.32 -7.52
C VAL A 211 60.48 3.25 -8.56
N LYS A 212 61.36 3.06 -9.52
CA LYS A 212 61.25 2.06 -10.57
C LYS A 212 61.18 0.63 -10.07
N GLU A 213 62.01 0.30 -9.07
CA GLU A 213 61.99 -1.02 -8.39
C GLU A 213 60.66 -1.25 -7.64
N ASN A 214 60.13 -0.24 -6.95
CA ASN A 214 58.87 -0.32 -6.24
C ASN A 214 57.70 -0.52 -7.22
N ILE A 215 57.68 0.21 -8.35
CA ILE A 215 56.69 0.03 -9.38
C ILE A 215 56.77 -1.39 -9.99
N ALA A 216 57.98 -1.93 -10.19
CA ALA A 216 58.17 -3.30 -10.70
C ALA A 216 57.65 -4.33 -9.71
N LYS A 217 57.93 -4.21 -8.40
CA LYS A 217 57.45 -5.08 -7.35
C LYS A 217 55.91 -5.06 -7.25
N LEU A 218 55.31 -3.87 -7.26
CA LEU A 218 53.85 -3.71 -7.23
C LEU A 218 53.16 -4.31 -8.45
N ASN A 219 53.76 -4.17 -9.64
CA ASN A 219 53.23 -4.80 -10.86
C ASN A 219 53.36 -6.33 -10.83
N GLU A 220 54.44 -6.85 -10.27
CA GLU A 220 54.63 -8.30 -10.07
C GLU A 220 53.57 -8.85 -9.09
N GLU A 221 53.31 -8.13 -7.95
CA GLU A 221 52.27 -8.48 -7.01
C GLU A 221 50.89 -8.43 -7.69
N LYS A 222 50.58 -7.40 -8.45
CA LYS A 222 49.33 -7.27 -9.20
C LYS A 222 49.16 -8.45 -10.16
N ASN A 223 50.18 -8.83 -10.92
CA ASN A 223 50.12 -9.99 -11.83
C ASN A 223 49.92 -11.32 -11.09
N SER A 224 50.58 -11.50 -9.95
CA SER A 224 50.37 -12.66 -9.06
C SER A 224 48.95 -12.75 -8.55
N LEU A 225 48.40 -11.62 -8.07
CA LEU A 225 46.96 -11.56 -7.67
C LEU A 225 46.02 -11.87 -8.82
N ALA A 226 46.28 -11.36 -10.01
CA ALA A 226 45.49 -11.67 -11.21
C ALA A 226 45.53 -13.18 -11.54
N GLY A 227 46.67 -13.83 -11.37
CA GLY A 227 46.80 -15.28 -11.53
C GLY A 227 45.96 -16.04 -10.50
N LYS A 228 46.08 -15.70 -9.23
CA LYS A 228 45.27 -16.31 -8.13
C LYS A 228 43.77 -16.10 -8.34
N LYS A 229 43.36 -14.93 -8.78
CA LYS A 229 41.94 -14.62 -9.10
C LYS A 229 41.41 -15.48 -10.26
N ARG A 230 42.22 -15.68 -11.32
CA ARG A 230 41.88 -16.59 -12.44
C ARG A 230 41.71 -18.03 -11.99
N GLU A 231 42.65 -18.55 -11.22
CA GLU A 231 42.59 -19.93 -10.67
C GLU A 231 41.36 -20.14 -9.85
N LEU A 232 41.05 -19.20 -8.93
CA LEU A 232 39.84 -19.27 -8.11
C LEU A 232 38.56 -19.18 -8.98
N THR A 233 38.56 -18.35 -10.00
CA THR A 233 37.41 -18.21 -10.90
C THR A 233 37.16 -19.51 -11.70
N GLU A 234 38.18 -20.22 -12.09
CA GLU A 234 38.02 -21.55 -12.74
C GLU A 234 37.46 -22.58 -11.75
N LYS A 235 37.99 -22.65 -10.51
CA LYS A 235 37.42 -23.51 -9.44
C LYS A 235 35.94 -23.21 -9.20
N VAL A 236 35.55 -21.92 -9.13
CA VAL A 236 34.17 -21.50 -8.95
C VAL A 236 33.29 -21.92 -10.13
N LYS A 237 33.82 -21.92 -11.37
CA LYS A 237 33.08 -22.41 -12.54
C LYS A 237 32.79 -23.93 -12.45
N ASP A 238 33.75 -24.72 -12.02
CA ASP A 238 33.57 -26.15 -11.84
C ASP A 238 32.56 -26.46 -10.72
N PHE A 239 32.57 -25.63 -9.66
CA PHE A 239 31.65 -25.76 -8.52
C PHE A 239 30.20 -25.39 -8.81
N HIS A 240 29.93 -24.86 -9.97
CA HIS A 240 28.57 -24.52 -10.41
C HIS A 240 27.60 -25.69 -10.37
N SER A 241 28.07 -26.94 -10.56
CA SER A 241 27.26 -28.15 -10.46
C SER A 241 26.61 -28.32 -9.07
N PHE A 242 27.16 -27.69 -8.02
CA PHE A 242 26.64 -27.72 -6.65
C PHE A 242 25.62 -26.64 -6.36
N LEU A 243 25.44 -25.65 -7.24
CA LEU A 243 24.48 -24.55 -7.05
C LEU A 243 23.04 -25.04 -6.81
N PRO A 244 22.50 -26.04 -7.52
CA PRO A 244 21.18 -26.60 -7.22
C PRO A 244 21.08 -27.17 -5.80
N ARG A 245 22.15 -27.84 -5.31
CA ARG A 245 22.19 -28.39 -3.95
C ARG A 245 22.18 -27.30 -2.89
N LEU A 246 22.94 -26.22 -3.07
CA LEU A 246 22.94 -25.05 -2.17
C LEU A 246 21.56 -24.39 -2.15
N LYS A 247 20.88 -24.28 -3.29
CA LYS A 247 19.52 -23.76 -3.40
C LYS A 247 18.51 -24.61 -2.63
N ILE A 248 18.60 -25.94 -2.77
CA ILE A 248 17.77 -26.90 -2.01
C ILE A 248 18.06 -26.77 -0.51
N GLY A 249 19.34 -26.74 -0.13
CA GLY A 249 19.76 -26.64 1.28
C GLY A 249 19.26 -25.37 1.94
N ARG A 250 19.39 -24.23 1.28
CA ARG A 250 18.88 -22.94 1.79
C ARG A 250 17.37 -23.02 2.06
N ASP A 251 16.59 -23.54 1.09
CA ASP A 251 15.14 -23.64 1.24
C ASP A 251 14.76 -24.69 2.31
N TYR A 252 15.52 -25.75 2.46
CA TYR A 252 15.34 -26.72 3.55
C TYR A 252 15.56 -26.06 4.92
N TYR A 253 16.71 -25.43 5.14
CA TYR A 253 17.01 -24.77 6.43
C TYR A 253 16.03 -23.65 6.77
N GLN A 254 15.51 -22.95 5.76
CA GLN A 254 14.42 -21.99 5.96
C GLN A 254 13.18 -22.67 6.54
N ASN A 255 12.81 -23.84 6.03
CA ASN A 255 11.65 -24.57 6.50
C ASN A 255 11.88 -25.25 7.87
N VAL A 256 13.12 -25.64 8.18
CA VAL A 256 13.50 -26.07 9.53
C VAL A 256 13.35 -24.91 10.52
N LYS A 257 13.81 -23.71 10.15
CA LYS A 257 13.65 -22.51 10.95
C LYS A 257 12.19 -22.22 11.25
N ILE A 258 11.31 -22.23 10.22
CA ILE A 258 9.87 -22.03 10.38
C ILE A 258 9.25 -23.09 11.33
N ARG A 259 9.66 -24.37 11.24
CA ARG A 259 9.18 -25.41 12.16
C ARG A 259 9.57 -25.14 13.61
N LYS A 260 10.82 -24.75 13.85
CA LYS A 260 11.29 -24.44 15.20
C LYS A 260 10.64 -23.16 15.75
N GLU A 261 10.42 -22.15 14.93
CA GLU A 261 9.65 -20.97 15.32
C GLU A 261 8.23 -21.37 15.76
N VAL A 262 7.55 -22.22 14.99
CA VAL A 262 6.22 -22.73 15.36
C VAL A 262 6.29 -23.53 16.64
N GLU A 263 7.31 -24.37 16.82
CA GLU A 263 7.51 -25.16 18.03
C GLU A 263 7.59 -24.31 19.30
N ASN A 264 8.14 -23.10 19.22
CA ASN A 264 8.23 -22.16 20.34
C ASN A 264 6.86 -21.58 20.73
N TYR A 265 5.86 -21.63 19.86
CA TYR A 265 4.50 -21.16 20.14
C TYR A 265 3.56 -22.25 20.63
N LEU A 266 3.97 -23.53 20.58
CA LEU A 266 3.15 -24.65 21.01
C LEU A 266 3.10 -24.77 22.53
N ARG A 267 1.96 -25.25 23.05
CA ARG A 267 1.88 -25.70 24.44
C ARG A 267 2.58 -27.05 24.58
N LYS A 268 3.49 -27.14 25.53
CA LYS A 268 4.28 -28.37 25.79
C LYS A 268 3.99 -28.86 27.20
N THR A 269 3.86 -30.18 27.34
CA THR A 269 3.93 -30.91 28.59
C THR A 269 5.22 -31.76 28.59
N GLU A 270 5.51 -32.47 29.65
CA GLU A 270 6.72 -33.33 29.71
C GLU A 270 6.74 -34.41 28.60
N SER A 271 5.57 -34.94 28.22
CA SER A 271 5.46 -36.07 27.27
C SER A 271 4.72 -35.74 25.98
N ALA A 272 4.00 -34.63 25.89
CA ALA A 272 3.15 -34.29 24.75
C ALA A 272 3.21 -32.83 24.33
N ILE A 273 2.94 -32.57 23.06
CA ILE A 273 2.69 -31.24 22.50
C ILE A 273 1.21 -31.06 22.17
N ILE A 274 0.76 -29.81 22.29
CA ILE A 274 -0.60 -29.41 21.92
C ILE A 274 -0.47 -28.31 20.86
N ILE A 275 -1.05 -28.57 19.69
CA ILE A 275 -1.11 -27.63 18.56
C ILE A 275 -2.52 -27.10 18.47
N GLU A 276 -2.71 -25.80 18.70
CA GLU A 276 -3.96 -25.11 18.44
C GLU A 276 -3.91 -24.44 17.09
N GLY A 277 -4.98 -24.54 16.32
CA GLY A 277 -4.99 -23.98 14.99
C GLY A 277 -6.35 -24.01 14.31
N TRP A 278 -6.35 -23.67 13.05
CA TRP A 278 -7.54 -23.59 12.22
C TRP A 278 -7.33 -24.32 10.90
N VAL A 279 -8.38 -24.98 10.43
CA VAL A 279 -8.41 -25.68 9.15
C VAL A 279 -9.65 -25.31 8.36
N LYS A 280 -9.53 -25.19 7.04
CA LYS A 280 -10.71 -24.95 6.20
C LYS A 280 -11.62 -26.16 6.17
N GLU A 281 -12.92 -25.94 6.15
CA GLU A 281 -13.93 -27.03 6.14
C GLU A 281 -13.68 -28.06 5.02
N ARG A 282 -13.28 -27.60 3.84
CA ARG A 282 -13.00 -28.50 2.69
C ARG A 282 -11.75 -29.37 2.87
N GLU A 283 -10.78 -28.91 3.70
CA GLU A 283 -9.49 -29.55 3.96
C GLU A 283 -9.53 -30.47 5.20
N LYS A 284 -10.68 -30.48 5.90
CA LYS A 284 -10.90 -31.25 7.13
C LYS A 284 -10.60 -32.74 6.98
N LYS A 285 -11.14 -33.38 5.95
CA LYS A 285 -10.94 -34.82 5.68
C LYS A 285 -9.47 -35.16 5.38
N GLU A 286 -8.77 -34.26 4.69
CA GLU A 286 -7.36 -34.40 4.38
C GLU A 286 -6.52 -34.38 5.66
N LEU A 287 -6.85 -33.45 6.60
CA LEU A 287 -6.21 -33.40 7.91
C LEU A 287 -6.49 -34.65 8.74
N GLU A 288 -7.73 -35.12 8.78
CA GLU A 288 -8.11 -36.38 9.47
C GLU A 288 -7.29 -37.57 8.96
N ASN A 289 -7.17 -37.72 7.64
CA ASN A 289 -6.40 -38.78 7.01
C ASN A 289 -4.88 -38.65 7.27
N LEU A 290 -4.37 -37.40 7.37
CA LEU A 290 -2.97 -37.16 7.68
C LEU A 290 -2.66 -37.56 9.12
N VAL A 291 -3.49 -37.15 10.07
CA VAL A 291 -3.29 -37.40 11.51
C VAL A 291 -3.47 -38.89 11.82
N ALA A 292 -4.38 -39.59 11.14
CA ALA A 292 -4.61 -41.04 11.30
C ALA A 292 -3.37 -41.90 10.97
N ARG A 293 -2.32 -41.35 10.39
CA ARG A 293 -1.05 -42.09 10.12
C ARG A 293 -0.15 -42.16 11.34
N PHE A 294 -0.42 -41.37 12.38
CA PHE A 294 0.37 -41.27 13.60
C PHE A 294 -0.35 -42.02 14.72
N GLU A 295 0.33 -42.91 15.41
CA GLU A 295 -0.26 -43.73 16.46
C GLU A 295 -0.61 -42.94 17.72
N THR A 296 0.20 -41.90 18.02
CA THR A 296 0.09 -41.11 19.26
C THR A 296 -0.63 -39.77 19.06
N ALA A 297 -1.05 -39.43 17.83
CA ALA A 297 -1.68 -38.17 17.54
C ALA A 297 -3.21 -38.24 17.59
N THR A 298 -3.82 -37.32 18.28
CA THR A 298 -5.29 -37.21 18.39
C THR A 298 -5.74 -35.83 17.92
N LEU A 299 -6.72 -35.77 17.00
CA LEU A 299 -7.30 -34.56 16.46
C LEU A 299 -8.68 -34.33 17.03
N LEU A 300 -8.91 -33.17 17.63
CA LEU A 300 -10.18 -32.74 18.16
C LEU A 300 -10.65 -31.46 17.45
N PHE A 301 -11.92 -31.42 17.06
CA PHE A 301 -12.57 -30.23 16.57
C PHE A 301 -13.29 -29.54 17.73
N VAL A 302 -12.93 -28.28 18.01
CA VAL A 302 -13.44 -27.52 19.16
C VAL A 302 -14.19 -26.28 18.68
N SER A 303 -15.18 -25.85 19.43
CA SER A 303 -15.84 -24.57 19.16
C SER A 303 -14.92 -23.42 19.57
N PRO A 304 -14.89 -22.30 18.82
CA PRO A 304 -14.16 -21.10 19.20
C PRO A 304 -14.59 -20.61 20.58
N GLU A 305 -13.66 -20.05 21.35
CA GLU A 305 -13.97 -19.39 22.62
C GLU A 305 -14.76 -18.09 22.41
N PRO A 306 -15.59 -17.68 23.37
CA PRO A 306 -16.28 -16.39 23.27
C PRO A 306 -15.30 -15.24 23.16
N GLY A 307 -15.35 -14.51 22.03
CA GLY A 307 -14.44 -13.39 21.74
C GLY A 307 -13.21 -13.77 20.88
N GLU A 308 -13.04 -15.04 20.57
CA GLU A 308 -12.00 -15.49 19.64
C GLU A 308 -12.46 -15.34 18.18
N GLU A 309 -11.72 -14.58 17.39
CA GLU A 309 -12.00 -14.39 15.97
C GLU A 309 -11.22 -15.39 15.11
N PRO A 310 -11.93 -16.19 14.27
CA PRO A 310 -11.28 -17.11 13.36
C PRO A 310 -10.46 -16.37 12.28
N PRO A 311 -9.33 -16.91 11.83
CA PRO A 311 -8.58 -16.34 10.73
C PRO A 311 -9.36 -16.46 9.41
N VAL A 312 -9.20 -15.45 8.55
CA VAL A 312 -9.98 -15.30 7.32
C VAL A 312 -9.20 -15.77 6.10
N ALA A 313 -9.79 -16.69 5.35
CA ALA A 313 -9.32 -17.11 4.04
C ALA A 313 -10.32 -16.65 2.97
N LEU A 314 -9.84 -15.86 1.99
CA LEU A 314 -10.66 -15.46 0.85
C LEU A 314 -10.61 -16.54 -0.23
N GLU A 315 -11.77 -16.95 -0.72
CA GLU A 315 -11.92 -17.92 -1.82
C GLU A 315 -12.78 -17.33 -2.93
N ASN A 316 -12.24 -16.33 -3.62
CA ASN A 316 -12.91 -15.68 -4.72
C ASN A 316 -12.81 -16.48 -6.02
N LYS A 317 -13.81 -16.29 -6.90
CA LYS A 317 -13.74 -16.77 -8.28
C LYS A 317 -12.52 -16.17 -8.98
N LYS A 318 -11.93 -16.91 -9.93
CA LYS A 318 -10.70 -16.49 -10.66
C LYS A 318 -10.75 -15.08 -11.23
N ALA A 319 -11.93 -14.60 -11.63
CA ALA A 319 -12.12 -13.25 -12.15
C ALA A 319 -11.89 -12.14 -11.09
N PHE A 320 -12.19 -12.41 -9.81
CA PHE A 320 -12.07 -11.44 -8.71
C PHE A 320 -10.73 -11.54 -7.97
N GLN A 321 -10.02 -12.67 -8.07
CA GLN A 321 -8.73 -12.89 -7.39
C GLN A 321 -7.70 -11.76 -7.60
N PRO A 322 -7.52 -11.15 -8.80
CA PRO A 322 -6.61 -10.04 -8.97
C PRO A 322 -6.92 -8.83 -8.08
N PHE A 323 -8.20 -8.63 -7.74
CA PHE A 323 -8.69 -7.51 -6.94
C PHE A 323 -8.61 -7.75 -5.43
N GLU A 324 -8.37 -9.00 -4.97
CA GLU A 324 -8.09 -9.29 -3.56
C GLU A 324 -6.89 -8.50 -3.02
N MET A 325 -5.93 -8.16 -3.89
CA MET A 325 -4.80 -7.33 -3.50
C MET A 325 -5.26 -5.95 -3.03
N VAL A 326 -6.30 -5.39 -3.64
CA VAL A 326 -6.87 -4.09 -3.25
C VAL A 326 -7.44 -4.17 -1.84
N VAL A 327 -8.20 -5.24 -1.52
CA VAL A 327 -8.75 -5.46 -0.17
C VAL A 327 -7.63 -5.69 0.84
N ASN A 328 -6.62 -6.51 0.48
CA ASN A 328 -5.49 -6.82 1.35
C ASN A 328 -4.64 -5.58 1.70
N LEU A 329 -4.59 -4.55 0.83
CA LEU A 329 -3.90 -3.29 1.11
C LEU A 329 -4.62 -2.43 2.15
N TYR A 330 -5.94 -2.54 2.25
CA TYR A 330 -6.74 -1.85 3.26
C TYR A 330 -6.74 -2.63 4.59
N GLY A 331 -7.01 -3.94 4.53
CA GLY A 331 -7.08 -4.85 5.67
C GLY A 331 -7.95 -6.06 5.33
N MET A 332 -7.73 -7.17 6.03
CA MET A 332 -8.59 -8.35 5.87
C MET A 332 -9.95 -8.09 6.51
N PRO A 333 -11.07 -8.59 5.94
CA PRO A 333 -12.37 -8.55 6.59
C PRO A 333 -12.33 -9.35 7.89
N SER A 334 -13.17 -8.98 8.87
CA SER A 334 -13.45 -9.84 10.00
C SER A 334 -14.19 -11.10 9.52
N TYR A 335 -14.12 -12.19 10.26
CA TYR A 335 -14.71 -13.48 9.84
C TYR A 335 -16.22 -13.39 9.57
N GLN A 336 -16.92 -12.50 10.27
CA GLN A 336 -18.36 -12.29 10.12
C GLN A 336 -18.71 -11.29 9.01
N GLU A 337 -17.77 -10.48 8.54
CA GLU A 337 -18.00 -9.47 7.51
C GLU A 337 -18.13 -10.07 6.09
N ILE A 338 -18.69 -9.29 5.19
CA ILE A 338 -18.74 -9.63 3.77
C ILE A 338 -17.37 -9.36 3.16
N ASP A 339 -16.89 -10.25 2.30
CA ASP A 339 -15.74 -9.95 1.44
C ASP A 339 -16.09 -8.82 0.46
N PRO A 340 -15.44 -7.65 0.53
CA PRO A 340 -15.73 -6.54 -0.35
C PRO A 340 -15.24 -6.75 -1.80
N THR A 341 -14.38 -7.74 -2.06
CA THR A 341 -13.71 -7.94 -3.37
C THR A 341 -14.65 -7.99 -4.56
N PRO A 342 -15.73 -8.82 -4.58
CA PRO A 342 -16.62 -8.88 -5.73
C PRO A 342 -17.41 -7.59 -5.96
N TYR A 343 -17.70 -6.87 -4.88
CA TYR A 343 -18.54 -5.67 -4.90
C TYR A 343 -17.76 -4.42 -5.29
N LEU A 344 -16.48 -4.33 -4.91
CA LEU A 344 -15.62 -3.22 -5.32
C LEU A 344 -15.15 -3.35 -6.78
N THR A 345 -14.98 -4.57 -7.29
CA THR A 345 -14.35 -4.83 -8.59
C THR A 345 -14.96 -4.03 -9.74
N PRO A 346 -16.28 -4.01 -9.98
CA PRO A 346 -16.85 -3.28 -11.10
C PRO A 346 -16.62 -1.77 -10.99
N PHE A 347 -16.76 -1.20 -9.81
CA PHE A 347 -16.53 0.22 -9.57
C PHE A 347 -15.05 0.59 -9.69
N PHE A 348 -14.16 -0.27 -9.20
CA PHE A 348 -12.72 -0.08 -9.36
C PHE A 348 -12.31 0.01 -10.83
N ILE A 349 -12.81 -0.91 -11.65
CA ILE A 349 -12.54 -0.93 -13.10
C ILE A 349 -13.07 0.34 -13.77
N ILE A 350 -14.31 0.74 -13.49
CA ILE A 350 -14.95 1.92 -14.08
C ILE A 350 -14.21 3.19 -13.65
N PHE A 351 -13.91 3.35 -12.37
CA PHE A 351 -13.25 4.56 -11.84
C PHE A 351 -11.82 4.69 -12.37
N PHE A 352 -11.06 3.60 -12.40
CA PHE A 352 -9.72 3.59 -12.99
C PHE A 352 -9.77 4.02 -14.47
N ALA A 353 -10.70 3.43 -15.22
CA ALA A 353 -10.87 3.73 -16.63
C ALA A 353 -11.23 5.20 -16.89
N LEU A 354 -12.14 5.77 -16.09
CA LEU A 354 -12.53 7.19 -16.19
C LEU A 354 -11.46 8.15 -15.71
N CYS A 355 -10.67 7.79 -14.69
CA CYS A 355 -9.53 8.60 -14.25
C CYS A 355 -8.43 8.70 -15.31
N LEU A 356 -8.22 7.64 -16.09
CA LEU A 356 -7.21 7.61 -17.14
C LEU A 356 -7.74 8.15 -18.47
N SER A 357 -8.97 7.79 -18.84
CA SER A 357 -9.77 8.27 -19.99
C SER A 357 -9.00 8.49 -21.29
N ASP A 358 -8.03 7.61 -21.63
CA ASP A 358 -7.29 7.67 -22.90
C ASP A 358 -7.14 6.28 -23.51
N ALA A 359 -7.73 6.08 -24.70
CA ALA A 359 -7.77 4.77 -25.34
C ALA A 359 -6.39 4.23 -25.74
N ALA A 360 -5.50 5.09 -26.19
CA ALA A 360 -4.14 4.69 -26.59
C ALA A 360 -3.32 4.26 -25.36
N TYR A 361 -3.42 4.96 -24.25
CA TYR A 361 -2.82 4.54 -22.98
C TYR A 361 -3.40 3.22 -22.50
N GLY A 362 -4.72 3.02 -22.64
CA GLY A 362 -5.38 1.74 -22.34
C GLY A 362 -4.78 0.57 -23.12
N ILE A 363 -4.54 0.74 -24.43
CA ILE A 363 -3.89 -0.27 -25.27
C ILE A 363 -2.49 -0.57 -24.79
N ILE A 364 -1.67 0.45 -24.48
CA ILE A 364 -0.29 0.27 -23.98
C ILE A 364 -0.30 -0.51 -22.66
N ILE A 365 -1.16 -0.12 -21.70
CA ILE A 365 -1.25 -0.79 -20.42
C ILE A 365 -1.63 -2.27 -20.61
N PHE A 366 -2.62 -2.55 -21.44
CA PHE A 366 -3.06 -3.90 -21.72
C PHE A 366 -1.95 -4.75 -22.31
N LEU A 367 -1.31 -4.29 -23.41
CA LEU A 367 -0.23 -5.02 -24.09
C LEU A 367 1.00 -5.22 -23.19
N LEU A 368 1.41 -4.15 -22.49
CA LEU A 368 2.54 -4.20 -21.56
C LEU A 368 2.26 -5.18 -20.41
N SER A 369 1.06 -5.16 -19.85
CA SER A 369 0.67 -6.09 -18.79
C SER A 369 0.71 -7.54 -19.28
N LEU A 370 0.19 -7.85 -20.47
CA LEU A 370 0.26 -9.19 -21.05
C LEU A 370 1.69 -9.69 -21.29
N LEU A 371 2.57 -8.79 -21.74
CA LEU A 371 3.99 -9.11 -21.93
C LEU A 371 4.68 -9.38 -20.60
N LEU A 372 4.44 -8.54 -19.59
CA LEU A 372 5.07 -8.65 -18.27
C LEU A 372 4.55 -9.83 -17.45
N ILE A 373 3.30 -10.26 -17.61
CA ILE A 373 2.75 -11.47 -16.95
C ILE A 373 3.60 -12.70 -17.24
N ARG A 374 4.10 -12.84 -18.47
CA ARG A 374 4.97 -13.96 -18.87
C ARG A 374 6.33 -13.93 -18.17
N ARG A 375 6.85 -12.74 -17.90
CA ARG A 375 8.17 -12.54 -17.29
C ARG A 375 8.14 -12.53 -15.77
N PHE A 376 7.11 -11.93 -15.14
CA PHE A 376 7.01 -11.71 -13.70
C PHE A 376 5.87 -12.52 -13.08
N LYS A 377 6.06 -13.83 -12.92
CA LYS A 377 5.04 -14.75 -12.35
C LYS A 377 4.54 -14.33 -10.95
N LYS A 378 5.40 -13.74 -10.10
CA LYS A 378 5.04 -13.26 -8.76
C LYS A 378 4.07 -12.07 -8.77
N ALA A 379 4.12 -11.24 -9.79
CA ALA A 379 3.25 -10.07 -9.96
C ALA A 379 2.01 -10.36 -10.82
N LYS A 380 1.73 -11.62 -11.13
CA LYS A 380 0.65 -12.03 -12.05
C LYS A 380 -0.69 -11.39 -11.71
N ASN A 381 -1.12 -11.41 -10.46
CA ASN A 381 -2.42 -10.87 -10.05
C ASN A 381 -2.50 -9.35 -10.27
N PHE A 382 -1.45 -8.61 -9.90
CA PHE A 382 -1.38 -7.16 -10.15
C PHE A 382 -1.39 -6.81 -11.63
N LEU A 383 -0.61 -7.53 -12.43
CA LEU A 383 -0.56 -7.32 -13.87
C LEU A 383 -1.88 -7.70 -14.55
N THR A 384 -2.58 -8.73 -14.04
CA THR A 384 -3.92 -9.10 -14.53
C THR A 384 -4.94 -7.99 -14.20
N LEU A 385 -4.89 -7.41 -12.99
CA LEU A 385 -5.71 -6.26 -12.62
C LEU A 385 -5.47 -5.10 -13.59
N LEU A 386 -4.21 -4.73 -13.84
CA LEU A 386 -3.87 -3.67 -14.78
C LEU A 386 -4.31 -3.98 -16.21
N ALA A 387 -4.23 -5.25 -16.66
CA ALA A 387 -4.72 -5.64 -17.98
C ALA A 387 -6.22 -5.44 -18.12
N VAL A 388 -7.01 -5.85 -17.11
CA VAL A 388 -8.46 -5.65 -17.09
C VAL A 388 -8.82 -4.16 -17.06
N CYS A 389 -8.13 -3.37 -16.22
CA CYS A 389 -8.30 -1.92 -16.16
C CYS A 389 -7.89 -1.26 -17.49
N GLY A 390 -6.82 -1.76 -18.16
CA GLY A 390 -6.40 -1.29 -19.47
C GLY A 390 -7.47 -1.47 -20.55
N VAL A 391 -8.12 -2.63 -20.58
CA VAL A 391 -9.26 -2.88 -21.49
C VAL A 391 -10.40 -1.90 -21.23
N ALA A 392 -10.78 -1.70 -19.97
CA ALA A 392 -11.83 -0.74 -19.61
C ALA A 392 -11.44 0.71 -20.00
N THR A 393 -10.17 1.06 -19.87
CA THR A 393 -9.64 2.37 -20.26
C THR A 393 -9.74 2.60 -21.78
N ILE A 394 -9.56 1.56 -22.61
CA ILE A 394 -9.78 1.66 -24.06
C ILE A 394 -11.20 2.12 -24.35
N PHE A 395 -12.19 1.50 -23.70
CA PHE A 395 -13.59 1.89 -23.89
C PHE A 395 -13.87 3.30 -23.36
N ALA A 396 -13.39 3.62 -22.16
CA ALA A 396 -13.57 4.95 -21.59
C ALA A 396 -12.93 6.04 -22.47
N GLY A 397 -11.70 5.86 -22.93
CA GLY A 397 -11.02 6.82 -23.80
C GLY A 397 -11.65 6.96 -25.18
N ALA A 398 -12.17 5.87 -25.75
CA ALA A 398 -12.90 5.90 -27.00
C ALA A 398 -14.21 6.70 -26.87
N ILE A 399 -14.95 6.56 -25.76
CA ILE A 399 -16.17 7.29 -25.47
C ILE A 399 -15.91 8.78 -25.21
N THR A 400 -14.79 9.11 -24.55
CA THR A 400 -14.41 10.47 -24.16
C THR A 400 -13.51 11.21 -25.17
N ASN A 401 -13.39 10.71 -26.38
CA ASN A 401 -12.64 11.37 -27.46
C ASN A 401 -11.12 11.49 -27.24
N SER A 402 -10.49 10.71 -26.37
CA SER A 402 -9.07 10.80 -26.08
C SER A 402 -8.25 9.62 -26.63
N TRP A 403 -7.28 9.93 -27.50
CA TRP A 403 -6.34 9.00 -28.15
C TRP A 403 -4.94 9.65 -28.16
N PHE A 404 -4.11 9.43 -27.14
CA PHE A 404 -2.95 10.25 -26.86
C PHE A 404 -3.31 11.75 -26.86
N GLY A 405 -4.37 12.12 -26.13
CA GLY A 405 -4.99 13.43 -26.26
C GLY A 405 -5.66 13.61 -27.63
N ASP A 406 -5.14 14.54 -28.44
CA ASP A 406 -5.71 14.93 -29.75
C ASP A 406 -4.91 14.45 -30.98
N ILE A 407 -4.05 13.43 -30.83
CA ILE A 407 -3.11 13.03 -31.90
C ILE A 407 -3.82 12.59 -33.18
N LEU A 408 -4.97 11.89 -33.06
CA LEU A 408 -5.72 11.44 -34.24
C LEU A 408 -6.31 12.59 -35.07
N GLU A 409 -6.64 13.68 -34.42
CA GLU A 409 -7.11 14.91 -35.09
C GLU A 409 -5.96 15.61 -35.84
N ARG A 410 -4.77 15.64 -35.21
CA ARG A 410 -3.59 16.29 -35.81
C ARG A 410 -2.99 15.53 -36.97
N ILE A 411 -3.06 14.19 -36.97
CA ILE A 411 -2.61 13.35 -38.09
C ILE A 411 -3.50 13.55 -39.33
N GLY A 412 -4.79 13.81 -39.14
CA GLY A 412 -5.70 14.21 -40.24
C GLY A 412 -6.06 13.08 -41.20
N ILE A 413 -5.94 11.79 -40.82
CA ILE A 413 -6.32 10.65 -41.66
C ILE A 413 -7.86 10.49 -41.62
N PRO A 414 -8.60 10.66 -42.73
CA PRO A 414 -10.08 10.66 -42.74
C PRO A 414 -10.69 9.37 -42.21
N SER A 415 -10.09 8.21 -42.51
CA SER A 415 -10.63 6.90 -42.07
C SER A 415 -10.53 6.74 -40.55
N LEU A 416 -9.45 7.20 -39.92
CA LEU A 416 -9.27 7.17 -38.45
C LEU A 416 -10.20 8.15 -37.76
N LYS A 417 -10.39 9.33 -38.35
CA LYS A 417 -11.33 10.33 -37.84
C LYS A 417 -12.75 9.81 -37.86
N ASN A 418 -13.22 9.25 -38.99
CA ASN A 418 -14.54 8.67 -39.09
C ASN A 418 -14.80 7.50 -38.14
N PHE A 419 -13.78 6.65 -37.89
CA PHE A 419 -13.85 5.58 -36.92
C PHE A 419 -13.99 6.13 -35.49
N LYS A 420 -13.16 7.12 -35.12
CA LYS A 420 -13.22 7.79 -33.83
C LYS A 420 -14.58 8.44 -33.60
N ASP A 421 -15.07 9.25 -34.55
CA ASP A 421 -16.30 10.02 -34.43
C ASP A 421 -17.55 9.11 -34.25
N ARG A 422 -17.48 7.84 -34.66
CA ARG A 422 -18.55 6.85 -34.42
C ARG A 422 -18.59 6.32 -32.99
N LEU A 423 -17.46 6.36 -32.25
CA LEU A 423 -17.32 5.82 -30.91
C LEU A 423 -17.52 6.88 -29.83
N VAL A 424 -17.30 8.13 -30.17
CA VAL A 424 -17.38 9.26 -29.24
C VAL A 424 -18.82 9.52 -28.83
N LEU A 425 -19.10 9.51 -27.53
CA LEU A 425 -20.39 9.94 -26.97
C LEU A 425 -20.36 11.39 -26.54
N PHE A 426 -19.25 11.86 -25.98
CA PHE A 426 -19.06 13.26 -25.59
C PHE A 426 -17.57 13.59 -25.50
N ASP A 427 -17.27 14.87 -25.68
CA ASP A 427 -15.92 15.41 -25.50
C ASP A 427 -15.87 16.20 -24.18
N PRO A 428 -15.04 15.78 -23.20
CA PRO A 428 -14.93 16.46 -21.91
C PRO A 428 -14.45 17.91 -21.98
N PHE A 429 -13.70 18.28 -23.02
CA PHE A 429 -13.22 19.66 -23.19
C PHE A 429 -14.27 20.57 -23.82
N GLN A 430 -15.11 20.03 -24.70
CA GLN A 430 -16.22 20.79 -25.28
C GLN A 430 -17.43 20.86 -24.34
N ASN A 431 -17.72 19.75 -23.64
CA ASN A 431 -18.89 19.62 -22.78
C ASN A 431 -18.51 19.07 -21.39
N PRO A 432 -17.79 19.81 -20.55
CA PRO A 432 -17.32 19.35 -19.24
C PRO A 432 -18.46 19.03 -18.27
N LEU A 433 -19.63 19.63 -18.43
CA LEU A 433 -20.80 19.39 -17.59
C LEU A 433 -21.33 17.94 -17.72
N ILE A 434 -21.21 17.31 -18.89
CA ILE A 434 -21.64 15.91 -19.07
C ILE A 434 -20.76 15.01 -18.20
N PHE A 435 -19.45 15.19 -18.24
CA PHE A 435 -18.52 14.41 -17.43
C PHE A 435 -18.68 14.68 -15.92
N PHE A 436 -18.98 15.92 -15.56
CA PHE A 436 -19.33 16.33 -14.20
C PHE A 436 -20.54 15.57 -13.68
N TYR A 437 -21.67 15.60 -14.40
CA TYR A 437 -22.89 14.87 -14.00
C TYR A 437 -22.70 13.36 -14.02
N LEU A 438 -21.94 12.82 -14.95
CA LEU A 438 -21.57 11.40 -14.97
C LEU A 438 -20.82 11.00 -13.71
N SER A 439 -19.82 11.80 -13.32
CA SER A 439 -19.01 11.55 -12.11
C SER A 439 -19.86 11.62 -10.83
N LEU A 440 -20.73 12.61 -10.71
CA LEU A 440 -21.67 12.74 -9.59
C LEU A 440 -22.67 11.59 -9.55
N GLY A 441 -23.22 11.20 -10.72
CA GLY A 441 -24.15 10.08 -10.84
C GLY A 441 -23.51 8.75 -10.42
N LEU A 442 -22.28 8.50 -10.84
CA LEU A 442 -21.53 7.32 -10.41
C LEU A 442 -21.26 7.33 -8.91
N GLY A 443 -20.91 8.50 -8.34
CA GLY A 443 -20.76 8.66 -6.89
C GLY A 443 -22.04 8.37 -6.13
N PHE A 444 -23.15 8.88 -6.62
CA PHE A 444 -24.47 8.62 -6.05
C PHE A 444 -24.86 7.14 -6.10
N ILE A 445 -24.63 6.46 -7.24
CA ILE A 445 -24.87 5.01 -7.39
C ILE A 445 -24.00 4.22 -6.44
N HIS A 446 -22.69 4.55 -6.36
CA HIS A 446 -21.73 3.85 -5.51
C HIS A 446 -22.08 3.98 -4.02
N LEU A 447 -22.49 5.17 -3.59
CA LEU A 447 -22.96 5.42 -2.25
C LEU A 447 -24.21 4.60 -1.88
N ASN A 448 -25.23 4.63 -2.75
CA ASN A 448 -26.43 3.82 -2.58
C ASN A 448 -26.12 2.32 -2.53
N TYR A 449 -25.20 1.88 -3.38
CA TYR A 449 -24.74 0.49 -3.37
C TYR A 449 -24.07 0.10 -2.07
N GLY A 450 -23.26 1.00 -1.46
CA GLY A 450 -22.68 0.79 -0.13
C GLY A 450 -23.72 0.62 0.97
N LEU A 451 -24.75 1.49 0.98
CA LEU A 451 -25.87 1.38 1.93
C LEU A 451 -26.67 0.08 1.73
N LEU A 452 -26.90 -0.36 0.50
CA LEU A 452 -27.57 -1.63 0.22
C LEU A 452 -26.75 -2.84 0.72
N LEU A 453 -25.41 -2.79 0.61
CA LEU A 453 -24.55 -3.84 1.12
C LEU A 453 -24.59 -3.90 2.65
N GLU A 454 -24.60 -2.78 3.33
CA GLU A 454 -24.73 -2.70 4.79
C GLU A 454 -26.06 -3.28 5.26
N ILE A 455 -27.17 -2.94 4.58
CA ILE A 455 -28.48 -3.55 4.81
C ILE A 455 -28.40 -5.06 4.62
N TYR A 456 -27.85 -5.52 3.49
CA TYR A 456 -27.73 -6.95 3.19
C TYR A 456 -26.89 -7.70 4.27
N ASP A 457 -25.78 -7.12 4.73
CA ASP A 457 -24.93 -7.73 5.76
C ASP A 457 -25.66 -7.84 7.11
N SER A 458 -26.38 -6.81 7.50
CA SER A 458 -27.21 -6.81 8.73
C SER A 458 -28.28 -7.89 8.71
N PHE A 459 -28.93 -8.14 7.56
CA PHE A 459 -29.88 -9.26 7.41
C PHE A 459 -29.16 -10.61 7.49
N ARG A 460 -27.96 -10.73 6.94
CA ARG A 460 -27.13 -11.94 6.97
C ARG A 460 -26.72 -12.31 8.40
N ILE A 461 -26.34 -11.32 9.21
CA ILE A 461 -25.93 -11.48 10.63
C ILE A 461 -27.16 -11.71 11.55
N LYS A 462 -28.38 -11.74 11.00
CA LYS A 462 -29.65 -11.88 11.75
C LYS A 462 -29.92 -10.74 12.74
N ASN A 463 -29.39 -9.55 12.49
CA ASN A 463 -29.67 -8.33 13.25
C ASN A 463 -30.18 -7.20 12.33
N PRO A 464 -31.40 -7.31 11.74
CA PRO A 464 -31.87 -6.37 10.72
C PRO A 464 -32.36 -5.04 11.28
N LEU A 465 -32.63 -4.95 12.59
CA LEU A 465 -33.26 -3.75 13.17
C LEU A 465 -32.40 -2.49 13.05
N PRO A 466 -31.09 -2.48 13.34
CA PRO A 466 -30.26 -1.30 13.12
C PRO A 466 -30.27 -0.84 11.66
N ALA A 467 -30.14 -1.78 10.72
CA ALA A 467 -30.15 -1.46 9.29
C ALA A 467 -31.48 -0.86 8.83
N LEU A 468 -32.61 -1.38 9.32
CA LEU A 468 -33.92 -0.87 8.95
C LEU A 468 -34.15 0.55 9.46
N PHE A 469 -33.68 0.86 10.68
CA PHE A 469 -33.93 2.16 11.33
C PHE A 469 -32.82 3.20 11.10
N ASN A 470 -31.74 2.85 10.43
CA ASN A 470 -30.68 3.79 10.08
C ASN A 470 -30.41 3.77 8.57
N GLU A 471 -29.82 2.71 8.03
CA GLU A 471 -29.33 2.65 6.64
C GLU A 471 -30.47 2.75 5.61
N PHE A 472 -31.58 2.07 5.87
CA PHE A 472 -32.75 2.13 4.99
C PHE A 472 -33.40 3.53 5.00
N LEU A 473 -33.44 4.19 6.15
CA LEU A 473 -33.94 5.56 6.25
C LEU A 473 -33.01 6.56 5.52
N TRP A 474 -31.71 6.36 5.62
CA TRP A 474 -30.73 7.13 4.84
C TRP A 474 -30.92 6.94 3.34
N LEU A 475 -31.11 5.69 2.89
CA LEU A 475 -31.38 5.38 1.49
C LEU A 475 -32.62 6.12 0.97
N ILE A 476 -33.73 6.09 1.72
CA ILE A 476 -34.96 6.82 1.33
C ILE A 476 -34.72 8.31 1.32
N LEU A 477 -34.08 8.88 2.37
CA LEU A 477 -33.83 10.31 2.47
C LEU A 477 -32.99 10.84 1.32
N LEU A 478 -31.86 10.18 1.01
CA LEU A 478 -30.95 10.60 -0.06
C LEU A 478 -31.61 10.53 -1.43
N ASN A 479 -32.28 9.40 -1.74
CA ASN A 479 -32.94 9.24 -3.04
C ASN A 479 -34.09 10.20 -3.22
N SER A 480 -34.92 10.43 -2.18
CA SER A 480 -36.04 11.36 -2.25
C SER A 480 -35.54 12.81 -2.37
N LEU A 481 -34.46 13.17 -1.66
CA LEU A 481 -33.86 14.51 -1.72
C LEU A 481 -33.30 14.79 -3.13
N VAL A 482 -32.53 13.85 -3.69
CA VAL A 482 -31.95 14.00 -5.02
C VAL A 482 -33.06 14.07 -6.08
N ALA A 483 -34.08 13.19 -6.02
CA ALA A 483 -35.21 13.24 -6.94
C ALA A 483 -35.94 14.60 -6.89
N TYR A 484 -36.15 15.14 -5.69
CA TYR A 484 -36.76 16.46 -5.51
C TYR A 484 -35.92 17.60 -6.10
N LEU A 485 -34.59 17.56 -5.86
CA LEU A 485 -33.64 18.56 -6.39
C LEU A 485 -33.53 18.50 -7.92
N LEU A 486 -33.62 17.30 -8.52
CA LEU A 486 -33.62 17.11 -9.98
C LEU A 486 -34.93 17.53 -10.66
N GLY A 487 -35.89 18.07 -9.91
CA GLY A 487 -37.13 18.65 -10.47
C GLY A 487 -38.37 17.75 -10.38
N ALA A 488 -38.27 16.60 -9.74
CA ALA A 488 -39.44 15.78 -9.44
C ALA A 488 -40.26 16.40 -8.30
N LYS A 489 -40.95 17.51 -8.58
CA LYS A 489 -41.74 18.29 -7.60
C LYS A 489 -43.01 17.57 -7.08
N ASN A 490 -43.02 16.24 -7.09
CA ASN A 490 -44.15 15.50 -6.55
C ASN A 490 -44.11 15.55 -5.03
N PRO A 491 -45.22 15.90 -4.34
CA PRO A 491 -45.31 15.98 -2.87
C PRO A 491 -44.94 14.67 -2.16
N ILE A 492 -44.96 13.52 -2.82
CA ILE A 492 -44.56 12.25 -2.26
C ILE A 492 -43.09 12.25 -1.83
N PHE A 493 -42.21 12.96 -2.57
CA PHE A 493 -40.77 13.04 -2.18
C PHE A 493 -40.58 13.88 -0.91
N LEU A 494 -41.32 14.99 -0.73
CA LEU A 494 -41.30 15.76 0.50
C LEU A 494 -41.86 14.98 1.68
N PHE A 495 -42.89 14.16 1.45
CA PHE A 495 -43.41 13.23 2.46
C PHE A 495 -42.34 12.22 2.86
N LEU A 496 -41.69 11.54 1.89
CA LEU A 496 -40.62 10.57 2.15
C LEU A 496 -39.41 11.20 2.87
N ILE A 497 -39.02 12.44 2.50
CA ILE A 497 -37.97 13.21 3.20
C ILE A 497 -38.39 13.44 4.67
N SER A 498 -39.63 13.87 4.90
CA SER A 498 -40.13 14.15 6.24
C SER A 498 -40.16 12.89 7.12
N VAL A 499 -40.64 11.76 6.56
CA VAL A 499 -40.74 10.47 7.26
C VAL A 499 -39.35 9.92 7.57
N SER A 500 -38.44 9.91 6.60
CA SER A 500 -37.09 9.38 6.77
C SER A 500 -36.25 10.24 7.72
N ALA A 501 -36.33 11.58 7.62
CA ALA A 501 -35.64 12.48 8.53
C ALA A 501 -36.13 12.32 9.98
N SER A 502 -37.46 12.24 10.19
CA SER A 502 -38.02 12.02 11.51
C SER A 502 -37.65 10.64 12.07
N GLY A 503 -37.58 9.61 11.21
CA GLY A 503 -37.12 8.28 11.58
C GLY A 503 -35.65 8.27 12.02
N LEU A 504 -34.77 8.94 11.28
CA LEU A 504 -33.36 9.08 11.64
C LEU A 504 -33.17 9.80 12.99
N ILE A 505 -34.00 10.81 13.27
CA ILE A 505 -33.95 11.54 14.55
C ILE A 505 -34.39 10.64 15.72
N THR A 506 -35.43 9.83 15.52
CA THR A 506 -36.14 9.16 16.65
C THR A 506 -35.78 7.69 16.77
N LEU A 507 -35.55 6.97 15.67
CA LEU A 507 -35.46 5.52 15.63
C LEU A 507 -34.02 5.00 15.41
N SER A 508 -33.08 5.84 14.93
CA SER A 508 -31.71 5.40 14.58
C SER A 508 -30.95 4.73 15.73
N ARG A 509 -31.31 4.97 16.99
CA ARG A 509 -30.76 4.29 18.17
C ARG A 509 -31.88 3.56 18.96
N PHE A 510 -32.50 2.64 18.26
CA PHE A 510 -33.64 1.88 18.81
C PHE A 510 -33.25 1.06 20.04
N LEU A 511 -34.11 1.12 21.07
CA LEU A 511 -34.08 0.24 22.26
C LEU A 511 -35.42 -0.47 22.37
N SER A 512 -35.42 -1.79 22.33
CA SER A 512 -36.63 -2.63 22.39
C SER A 512 -37.49 -2.34 23.60
N GLN A 513 -36.91 -1.98 24.75
CA GLN A 513 -37.61 -1.70 25.99
C GLN A 513 -38.54 -0.47 25.96
N HIS A 514 -38.33 0.46 24.98
CA HIS A 514 -39.07 1.73 24.90
C HIS A 514 -39.72 1.96 23.53
N LEU A 515 -39.99 0.88 22.79
CA LEU A 515 -40.52 0.94 21.41
C LEU A 515 -41.71 1.88 21.25
N LYS A 516 -42.72 1.76 22.12
CA LYS A 516 -43.93 2.60 22.06
C LYS A 516 -43.62 4.10 22.13
N ARG A 517 -42.61 4.47 22.95
CA ARG A 517 -42.16 5.84 23.12
C ARG A 517 -41.44 6.36 21.86
N HIS A 518 -40.56 5.56 21.30
CA HIS A 518 -39.85 5.91 20.06
C HIS A 518 -40.84 6.12 18.91
N ILE A 519 -41.81 5.25 18.76
CA ILE A 519 -42.88 5.39 17.75
C ILE A 519 -43.67 6.68 17.97
N LEU A 520 -44.07 6.98 19.22
CA LEU A 520 -44.85 8.18 19.50
C LEU A 520 -44.08 9.48 19.22
N PHE A 521 -42.76 9.53 19.56
CA PHE A 521 -41.89 10.65 19.16
C PHE A 521 -41.71 10.74 17.64
N PHE A 522 -41.53 9.60 16.95
CA PHE A 522 -41.48 9.54 15.50
C PHE A 522 -42.73 10.15 14.87
N LEU A 523 -43.91 9.71 15.28
CA LEU A 523 -45.19 10.23 14.78
C LEU A 523 -45.35 11.72 15.05
N THR A 524 -44.93 12.21 16.22
CA THR A 524 -44.97 13.63 16.57
C THR A 524 -44.08 14.47 15.68
N ILE A 525 -42.82 14.05 15.46
CA ILE A 525 -41.87 14.78 14.64
C ILE A 525 -42.30 14.74 13.15
N THR A 526 -42.73 13.57 12.67
CA THR A 526 -43.24 13.43 11.29
C THR A 526 -44.42 14.36 11.02
N SER A 527 -45.40 14.39 11.91
CA SER A 527 -46.57 15.24 11.76
C SER A 527 -46.24 16.74 11.86
N LEU A 528 -45.23 17.10 12.68
CA LEU A 528 -44.71 18.48 12.73
C LEU A 528 -44.03 18.87 11.41
N LEU A 529 -43.17 18.02 10.85
CA LEU A 529 -42.48 18.29 9.58
C LEU A 529 -43.46 18.42 8.41
N LEU A 530 -44.49 17.54 8.38
CA LEU A 530 -45.56 17.64 7.36
C LEU A 530 -46.39 18.94 7.51
N PHE A 531 -46.71 19.34 8.74
CA PHE A 531 -47.40 20.60 8.98
C PHE A 531 -46.55 21.81 8.57
N LEU A 532 -45.26 21.83 8.89
CA LEU A 532 -44.36 22.91 8.48
C LEU A 532 -44.19 22.93 6.96
N GLY A 533 -44.06 21.77 6.30
CA GLY A 533 -44.00 21.66 4.84
C GLY A 533 -45.26 22.24 4.17
N PHE A 534 -46.46 21.99 4.72
CA PHE A 534 -47.70 22.63 4.27
C PHE A 534 -47.71 24.15 4.55
N ARG A 535 -47.30 24.58 5.76
CA ARG A 535 -47.30 25.99 6.17
C ARG A 535 -46.39 26.85 5.29
N PHE A 536 -45.26 26.30 4.85
CA PHE A 536 -44.33 26.97 3.93
C PHE A 536 -44.63 26.71 2.44
N ARG A 537 -45.84 26.18 2.11
CA ARG A 537 -46.29 25.93 0.75
C ARG A 537 -45.47 24.90 -0.07
N PHE A 538 -44.69 24.05 0.61
CA PHE A 538 -43.97 22.97 -0.04
C PHE A 538 -44.85 21.74 -0.28
N LEU A 539 -45.96 21.57 0.48
CA LEU A 539 -46.90 20.46 0.40
C LEU A 539 -48.30 20.91 0.05
N PRO A 540 -49.09 20.09 -0.70
CA PRO A 540 -50.45 20.40 -1.10
C PRO A 540 -51.47 20.32 0.05
N PRO A 541 -52.73 20.76 -0.14
CA PRO A 541 -53.78 20.84 0.89
C PRO A 541 -54.00 19.60 1.75
N PRO A 542 -53.93 18.34 1.25
CA PRO A 542 -54.16 17.16 2.12
C PRO A 542 -53.25 17.10 3.34
N PHE A 543 -52.04 17.72 3.29
CA PHE A 543 -51.09 17.73 4.39
C PHE A 543 -51.37 18.77 5.48
N GLN A 544 -52.39 19.62 5.31
CA GLN A 544 -52.86 20.54 6.35
C GLN A 544 -53.27 19.81 7.65
N TYR A 545 -53.78 18.57 7.54
CA TYR A 545 -54.12 17.71 8.67
C TYR A 545 -52.90 17.33 9.54
N GLY A 546 -51.68 17.52 9.05
CA GLY A 546 -50.47 17.38 9.84
C GLY A 546 -50.49 18.19 11.14
N LYS A 547 -51.11 19.37 11.13
CA LYS A 547 -51.36 20.18 12.33
C LYS A 547 -52.16 19.42 13.40
N HIS A 548 -53.28 18.83 13.02
CA HIS A 548 -54.14 18.09 13.95
C HIS A 548 -53.46 16.81 14.47
N LEU A 549 -52.80 16.09 13.59
CA LEU A 549 -52.01 14.90 13.94
C LEU A 549 -50.87 15.26 14.89
N PHE A 550 -50.18 16.36 14.66
CA PHE A 550 -49.11 16.83 15.54
C PHE A 550 -49.67 17.08 16.98
N PHE A 551 -50.81 17.77 17.10
CA PHE A 551 -51.41 18.02 18.42
C PHE A 551 -51.83 16.75 19.11
N VAL A 552 -52.45 15.80 18.41
CA VAL A 552 -52.84 14.50 18.96
C VAL A 552 -51.64 13.73 19.48
N PHE A 553 -50.57 13.61 18.69
CA PHE A 553 -49.39 12.89 19.13
C PHE A 553 -48.60 13.64 20.21
N PHE A 554 -48.55 14.96 20.15
CA PHE A 554 -47.95 15.77 21.23
C PHE A 554 -48.72 15.59 22.56
N LEU A 555 -50.02 15.65 22.54
CA LEU A 555 -50.87 15.43 23.72
C LEU A 555 -50.67 14.00 24.26
N ALA A 556 -50.62 12.99 23.40
CA ALA A 556 -50.33 11.64 23.79
C ALA A 556 -48.94 11.51 24.44
N ASN A 557 -47.90 12.16 23.91
CA ASN A 557 -46.59 12.22 24.57
C ASN A 557 -46.64 12.86 25.97
N LEU A 558 -47.42 13.93 26.10
CA LEU A 558 -47.61 14.61 27.39
C LEU A 558 -48.27 13.67 28.42
N LEU A 559 -49.34 12.98 28.02
CA LEU A 559 -50.06 12.01 28.86
C LEU A 559 -49.15 10.84 29.25
N PHE A 560 -48.44 10.23 28.31
CA PHE A 560 -47.51 9.14 28.63
C PHE A 560 -46.38 9.61 29.56
N SER A 561 -45.88 10.83 29.41
CA SER A 561 -44.87 11.40 30.31
C SER A 561 -45.43 11.58 31.72
N LEU A 562 -46.68 12.01 31.87
CA LEU A 562 -47.35 12.13 33.14
C LEU A 562 -47.51 10.76 33.82
N LEU A 563 -47.97 9.75 33.07
CA LEU A 563 -48.13 8.38 33.55
C LEU A 563 -46.79 7.75 34.00
N ASP A 564 -45.68 7.97 33.23
CA ASP A 564 -44.35 7.51 33.60
C ASP A 564 -43.89 8.16 34.93
N ASN A 565 -44.09 9.49 35.09
CA ASN A 565 -43.73 10.17 36.34
C ASN A 565 -44.55 9.70 37.53
N LEU A 566 -45.83 9.39 37.32
CA LEU A 566 -46.71 8.79 38.37
C LEU A 566 -46.22 7.37 38.74
N ARG A 567 -45.92 6.54 37.74
CA ARG A 567 -45.47 5.16 37.94
C ARG A 567 -44.11 5.09 38.66
N GLU A 568 -43.20 6.02 38.36
CA GLU A 568 -41.88 6.08 39.00
C GLU A 568 -41.93 6.76 40.40
N LYS A 569 -43.15 7.18 40.90
CA LYS A 569 -43.34 7.94 42.13
C LYS A 569 -42.48 9.21 42.24
N ARG A 570 -42.19 9.83 41.09
CA ARG A 570 -41.33 11.02 40.99
C ARG A 570 -42.08 12.29 40.61
N LEU A 571 -43.37 12.29 40.84
CA LEU A 571 -44.18 13.48 40.59
C LEU A 571 -43.96 14.51 41.68
N GLY A 572 -42.82 15.20 41.61
CA GLY A 572 -42.56 16.36 42.48
C GLY A 572 -43.47 17.56 42.13
N ILE A 573 -43.67 18.45 43.08
CA ILE A 573 -44.51 19.67 42.95
C ILE A 573 -44.15 20.46 41.67
N LYS A 574 -42.87 20.55 41.34
CA LYS A 574 -42.39 21.25 40.11
C LYS A 574 -42.92 20.60 38.82
N ASN A 575 -42.90 19.27 38.75
CA ASN A 575 -43.35 18.55 37.54
C ASN A 575 -44.89 18.66 37.42
N LEU A 576 -45.63 18.48 38.54
CA LEU A 576 -47.07 18.66 38.56
C LEU A 576 -47.46 20.06 38.09
N PHE A 577 -46.75 21.09 38.55
CA PHE A 577 -46.98 22.46 38.14
C PHE A 577 -46.78 22.66 36.64
N LEU A 578 -45.73 22.08 36.01
CA LEU A 578 -45.50 22.13 34.58
C LEU A 578 -46.64 21.49 33.77
N TYR A 579 -47.19 20.34 34.22
CA TYR A 579 -48.31 19.70 33.54
C TYR A 579 -49.59 20.54 33.67
N LEU A 580 -49.88 21.08 34.85
CA LEU A 580 -51.05 21.94 35.07
C LEU A 580 -50.93 23.24 34.26
N LEU A 581 -49.77 23.90 34.24
CA LEU A 581 -49.57 25.10 33.52
C LEU A 581 -49.64 24.89 32.00
N SER A 582 -49.10 23.78 31.50
CA SER A 582 -49.25 23.38 30.11
C SER A 582 -50.72 23.13 29.72
N SER A 583 -51.47 22.43 30.56
CA SER A 583 -52.90 22.18 30.33
C SER A 583 -53.73 23.44 30.37
N LEU A 584 -53.42 24.36 31.27
CA LEU A 584 -54.06 25.68 31.36
C LEU A 584 -53.76 26.51 30.11
N SER A 585 -52.50 26.51 29.66
CA SER A 585 -52.11 27.23 28.41
C SER A 585 -52.81 26.67 27.17
N PHE A 586 -53.09 25.36 27.15
CA PHE A 586 -53.85 24.75 26.07
C PHE A 586 -55.32 25.12 26.12
N LEU A 587 -55.95 25.20 27.29
CA LEU A 587 -57.31 25.71 27.49
C LEU A 587 -57.43 27.17 27.05
N LEU A 588 -56.51 28.03 27.48
CA LEU A 588 -56.48 29.43 27.04
C LEU A 588 -56.30 29.60 25.54
N TYR A 589 -55.52 28.70 24.89
CA TYR A 589 -55.42 28.66 23.44
C TYR A 589 -56.74 28.27 22.75
N LEU A 590 -57.48 27.29 23.28
CA LEU A 590 -58.80 26.92 22.75
C LEU A 590 -59.80 28.06 22.80
N PHE A 591 -59.72 28.93 23.82
CA PHE A 591 -60.52 30.16 23.93
C PHE A 591 -59.93 31.37 23.19
N HIS A 592 -58.92 31.19 22.34
CA HIS A 592 -58.23 32.22 21.57
C HIS A 592 -57.61 33.35 22.40
N LEU A 593 -57.39 33.16 23.71
CA LEU A 593 -56.85 34.14 24.64
C LEU A 593 -55.32 34.24 24.60
N VAL A 594 -54.64 33.15 24.23
CA VAL A 594 -53.17 33.08 24.21
C VAL A 594 -52.71 32.32 22.96
N SER A 595 -51.51 32.60 22.48
CA SER A 595 -50.90 31.84 21.38
C SER A 595 -50.60 30.40 21.80
N ILE A 596 -50.45 29.49 20.85
CA ILE A 596 -50.13 28.06 21.07
C ILE A 596 -48.73 27.85 21.67
N LEU A 597 -47.84 28.86 21.55
CA LEU A 597 -46.45 28.78 21.93
C LEU A 597 -46.17 28.40 23.41
N PRO A 598 -46.86 29.03 24.41
CA PRO A 598 -46.69 28.64 25.81
C PRO A 598 -47.05 27.16 26.06
N PHE A 599 -48.14 26.68 25.45
CA PHE A 599 -48.52 25.24 25.56
C PHE A 599 -47.41 24.32 25.04
N LEU A 600 -46.83 24.63 23.90
CA LEU A 600 -45.77 23.83 23.32
C LEU A 600 -44.48 23.85 24.17
N ILE A 601 -44.07 25.05 24.63
CA ILE A 601 -42.87 25.18 25.47
C ILE A 601 -43.04 24.46 26.81
N LEU A 602 -44.12 24.70 27.54
CA LEU A 602 -44.38 24.10 28.82
C LEU A 602 -44.61 22.59 28.68
N GLY A 603 -45.28 22.14 27.59
CA GLY A 603 -45.48 20.74 27.30
C GLY A 603 -44.18 20.02 27.00
N ILE A 604 -43.25 20.62 26.26
CA ILE A 604 -41.92 20.06 26.04
C ILE A 604 -41.18 19.85 27.36
N PHE A 605 -41.17 20.87 28.24
CA PHE A 605 -40.53 20.75 29.55
C PHE A 605 -41.19 19.67 30.40
N ALA A 606 -42.55 19.58 30.39
CA ALA A 606 -43.26 18.55 31.09
C ALA A 606 -42.98 17.14 30.54
N ILE A 607 -42.95 16.96 29.22
CA ILE A 607 -42.63 15.69 28.56
C ILE A 607 -41.24 15.18 28.96
N PHE A 608 -40.22 16.06 28.99
CA PHE A 608 -38.86 15.69 29.36
C PHE A 608 -38.61 15.65 30.89
N SER A 609 -39.62 15.86 31.71
CA SER A 609 -39.50 15.77 33.17
C SER A 609 -39.26 14.33 33.67
N SER A 610 -39.72 13.29 32.96
CA SER A 610 -39.49 11.90 33.33
C SER A 610 -38.06 11.44 33.00
N ARG A 611 -37.53 10.49 33.80
CA ARG A 611 -36.17 9.92 33.56
C ARG A 611 -36.05 9.27 32.20
N ILE A 612 -37.09 8.53 31.78
CA ILE A 612 -37.15 7.84 30.48
C ILE A 612 -37.10 8.87 29.36
N ASN A 613 -37.88 9.93 29.45
CA ASN A 613 -37.94 10.96 28.40
C ASN A 613 -36.68 11.82 28.38
N ARG A 614 -36.00 12.06 29.51
CA ARG A 614 -34.68 12.70 29.53
C ARG A 614 -33.62 11.88 28.75
N ALA A 615 -33.65 10.56 28.92
CA ALA A 615 -32.77 9.67 28.14
C ALA A 615 -33.12 9.69 26.65
N LEU A 616 -34.42 9.73 26.30
CA LEU A 616 -34.90 9.90 24.92
C LEU A 616 -34.52 11.27 24.38
N GLY A 617 -34.63 12.35 25.18
CA GLY A 617 -34.21 13.71 24.79
C GLY A 617 -32.76 13.77 24.38
N LYS A 618 -31.86 13.18 25.15
CA LYS A 618 -30.44 13.04 24.76
C LYS A 618 -30.29 12.31 23.42
N ARG A 619 -31.12 11.31 23.15
CA ARG A 619 -31.09 10.53 21.90
C ARG A 619 -31.66 11.32 20.72
N LEU A 620 -32.73 12.12 20.97
CA LEU A 620 -33.25 13.03 19.93
C LEU A 620 -32.22 14.05 19.49
N ILE A 621 -31.45 14.61 20.45
CA ILE A 621 -30.33 15.52 20.14
C ILE A 621 -29.27 14.77 19.31
N TRP A 622 -28.93 13.56 19.70
CA TRP A 622 -28.00 12.72 18.93
C TRP A 622 -28.54 12.34 17.54
N GLY A 623 -29.85 12.06 17.43
CA GLY A 623 -30.51 11.80 16.15
C GLY A 623 -30.49 13.02 15.23
N ALA A 624 -30.74 14.22 15.79
CA ALA A 624 -30.61 15.48 15.05
C ALA A 624 -29.14 15.73 14.59
N TYR A 625 -28.18 15.43 15.45
CA TYR A 625 -26.76 15.47 15.09
C TYR A 625 -26.42 14.47 13.99
N ASN A 626 -26.97 13.23 14.04
CA ASN A 626 -26.83 12.26 12.96
C ASN A 626 -27.40 12.79 11.63
N LEU A 627 -28.56 13.44 11.67
CA LEU A 627 -29.14 14.05 10.47
C LEU A 627 -28.26 15.17 9.91
N TYR A 628 -27.66 15.99 10.80
CA TYR A 628 -26.64 16.95 10.39
C TYR A 628 -25.43 16.28 9.75
N GLY A 629 -25.01 15.10 10.25
CA GLY A 629 -24.00 14.25 9.63
C GLY A 629 -24.30 13.87 8.18
N GLY A 630 -25.55 13.98 7.74
CA GLY A 630 -25.95 13.84 6.33
C GLY A 630 -25.29 14.82 5.36
N THR A 631 -24.80 15.98 5.86
CA THR A 631 -23.98 16.88 5.04
C THR A 631 -22.70 16.22 4.55
N SER A 632 -22.18 15.22 5.29
CA SER A 632 -21.04 14.42 4.87
C SER A 632 -21.32 13.61 3.59
N PHE A 633 -22.55 13.17 3.36
CA PHE A 633 -22.93 12.47 2.13
C PHE A 633 -22.79 13.37 0.89
N LEU A 634 -23.13 14.66 1.02
CA LEU A 634 -22.87 15.64 -0.04
C LEU A 634 -21.37 15.75 -0.33
N GLY A 635 -20.54 15.85 0.70
CA GLY A 635 -19.08 15.87 0.58
C GLY A 635 -18.55 14.60 -0.10
N ILE A 636 -19.10 13.44 0.23
CA ILE A 636 -18.76 12.17 -0.40
C ILE A 636 -19.10 12.18 -1.89
N ILE A 637 -20.32 12.57 -2.27
CA ILE A 637 -20.73 12.63 -3.68
C ILE A 637 -19.85 13.63 -4.45
N LEU A 638 -19.56 14.80 -3.88
CA LEU A 638 -18.69 15.80 -4.50
C LEU A 638 -17.24 15.30 -4.66
N SER A 639 -16.76 14.37 -3.84
CA SER A 639 -15.42 13.80 -3.99
C SER A 639 -15.24 13.02 -5.30
N TYR A 640 -16.33 12.58 -5.94
CA TYR A 640 -16.29 11.88 -7.25
C TYR A 640 -16.03 12.82 -8.44
N ILE A 641 -16.10 14.15 -8.26
CA ILE A 641 -15.64 15.12 -9.28
C ILE A 641 -14.17 14.85 -9.66
N ARG A 642 -13.42 14.22 -8.80
CA ARG A 642 -12.04 13.80 -9.04
C ARG A 642 -11.90 12.89 -10.27
N LEU A 643 -12.91 12.07 -10.58
CA LEU A 643 -12.90 11.22 -11.79
C LEU A 643 -12.83 12.10 -13.04
N MET A 644 -13.67 13.13 -13.10
CA MET A 644 -13.65 14.11 -14.17
C MET A 644 -12.31 14.86 -14.22
N ALA A 645 -11.86 15.39 -13.07
CA ALA A 645 -10.65 16.20 -13.01
C ALA A 645 -9.42 15.43 -13.51
N LEU A 646 -9.25 14.16 -13.09
CA LEU A 646 -8.12 13.33 -13.49
C LEU A 646 -8.20 12.90 -14.96
N GLY A 647 -9.39 12.50 -15.44
CA GLY A 647 -9.58 12.15 -16.84
C GLY A 647 -9.28 13.31 -17.78
N MET A 648 -9.77 14.51 -17.45
CA MET A 648 -9.45 15.73 -18.21
C MET A 648 -7.96 16.10 -18.11
N MET A 649 -7.33 15.93 -16.94
CA MET A 649 -5.90 16.21 -16.74
C MET A 649 -5.04 15.32 -17.63
N THR A 650 -5.32 14.01 -17.68
CA THR A 650 -4.57 13.04 -18.51
C THR A 650 -4.62 13.42 -19.98
N ALA A 651 -5.81 13.71 -20.49
CA ALA A 651 -6.00 14.13 -21.89
C ALA A 651 -5.39 15.51 -22.16
N GLY A 652 -5.53 16.46 -21.21
CA GLY A 652 -4.97 17.81 -21.33
C GLY A 652 -3.43 17.83 -21.38
N ILE A 653 -2.75 17.03 -20.56
CA ILE A 653 -1.29 16.88 -20.63
C ILE A 653 -0.90 16.24 -21.96
N GLY A 654 -1.66 15.22 -22.44
CA GLY A 654 -1.45 14.62 -23.74
C GLY A 654 -1.52 15.64 -24.88
N MET A 655 -2.53 16.50 -24.89
CA MET A 655 -2.68 17.59 -25.87
C MET A 655 -1.54 18.61 -25.78
N ALA A 656 -1.08 18.95 -24.58
CA ALA A 656 0.04 19.86 -24.38
C ALA A 656 1.35 19.27 -24.96
N VAL A 657 1.63 18.00 -24.68
CA VAL A 657 2.78 17.28 -25.26
C VAL A 657 2.72 17.27 -26.78
N ASN A 658 1.55 16.97 -27.36
CA ASN A 658 1.34 17.00 -28.80
C ASN A 658 1.59 18.40 -29.38
N SER A 659 1.14 19.45 -28.71
CA SER A 659 1.32 20.82 -29.14
C SER A 659 2.80 21.23 -29.16
N ILE A 660 3.56 20.85 -28.12
CA ILE A 660 5.00 21.09 -28.04
C ILE A 660 5.74 20.29 -29.15
N ALA A 661 5.40 19.00 -29.33
CA ALA A 661 5.99 18.16 -30.36
C ALA A 661 5.75 18.74 -31.78
N TRP A 662 4.53 19.26 -32.02
CA TRP A 662 4.18 19.87 -33.30
C TRP A 662 4.92 21.19 -33.55
N LEU A 663 5.10 22.01 -32.50
CA LEU A 663 5.89 23.25 -32.57
C LEU A 663 7.35 22.97 -32.91
N VAL A 664 7.97 21.98 -32.22
CA VAL A 664 9.39 21.62 -32.41
C VAL A 664 9.61 20.98 -33.79
N LYS A 665 8.64 20.28 -34.36
CA LYS A 665 8.69 19.72 -35.71
C LYS A 665 9.01 20.77 -36.77
N GLY A 666 8.63 22.04 -36.55
CA GLY A 666 8.89 23.17 -37.49
C GLY A 666 10.37 23.59 -37.60
N ILE A 667 11.27 23.08 -36.77
CA ILE A 667 12.69 23.42 -36.78
C ILE A 667 13.39 22.74 -37.98
N PRO A 668 14.07 23.47 -38.87
CA PRO A 668 14.74 22.88 -40.03
C PRO A 668 15.86 21.89 -39.63
N GLY A 669 15.92 20.74 -40.28
CA GLY A 669 16.94 19.71 -40.12
C GLY A 669 16.67 18.73 -38.96
N LEU A 670 16.65 19.18 -37.70
CA LEU A 670 16.53 18.33 -36.51
C LEU A 670 15.11 18.24 -35.97
N GLY A 671 14.14 19.02 -36.47
CA GLY A 671 12.82 19.19 -35.91
C GLY A 671 12.02 17.89 -35.76
N ILE A 672 12.08 16.98 -36.73
CA ILE A 672 11.36 15.69 -36.69
C ILE A 672 11.92 14.79 -35.57
N ILE A 673 13.25 14.72 -35.41
CA ILE A 673 13.92 13.89 -34.40
C ILE A 673 13.53 14.41 -33.01
N LEU A 674 13.63 15.73 -32.82
CA LEU A 674 13.26 16.37 -31.54
C LEU A 674 11.78 16.21 -31.24
N ALA A 675 10.88 16.31 -32.22
CA ALA A 675 9.46 16.09 -32.07
C ALA A 675 9.13 14.66 -31.59
N VAL A 676 9.81 13.65 -32.15
CA VAL A 676 9.68 12.25 -31.75
C VAL A 676 10.18 12.06 -30.32
N ILE A 677 11.30 12.67 -29.93
CA ILE A 677 11.84 12.60 -28.57
C ILE A 677 10.85 13.23 -27.57
N VAL A 678 10.36 14.44 -27.85
CA VAL A 678 9.39 15.14 -27.02
C VAL A 678 8.10 14.31 -26.87
N PHE A 679 7.60 13.76 -27.98
CA PHE A 679 6.43 12.89 -27.98
C PHE A 679 6.62 11.65 -27.09
N LEU A 680 7.70 10.90 -27.31
CA LEU A 680 7.98 9.67 -26.55
C LEU A 680 8.19 9.97 -25.06
N LEU A 681 9.03 10.92 -24.71
CA LEU A 681 9.29 11.27 -23.30
C LEU A 681 8.04 11.84 -22.63
N GLY A 682 7.34 12.76 -23.29
CA GLY A 682 6.15 13.40 -22.74
C GLY A 682 5.01 12.40 -22.51
N HIS A 683 4.70 11.54 -23.48
CA HIS A 683 3.65 10.54 -23.32
C HIS A 683 4.04 9.41 -22.34
N THR A 684 5.33 9.02 -22.29
CA THR A 684 5.80 8.05 -21.28
C THR A 684 5.65 8.62 -19.87
N TYR A 685 6.03 9.87 -19.66
CA TYR A 685 5.85 10.57 -18.39
C TYR A 685 4.37 10.69 -18.02
N ASN A 686 3.53 11.18 -18.96
CA ASN A 686 2.11 11.32 -18.74
C ASN A 686 1.44 9.98 -18.40
N LEU A 687 1.78 8.90 -19.13
CA LEU A 687 1.28 7.55 -18.87
C LEU A 687 1.64 7.08 -17.45
N ALA A 688 2.91 7.24 -17.05
CA ALA A 688 3.37 6.81 -15.73
C ALA A 688 2.63 7.55 -14.58
N VAL A 689 2.54 8.88 -14.68
CA VAL A 689 1.84 9.71 -13.69
C VAL A 689 0.35 9.42 -13.67
N SER A 690 -0.27 9.25 -14.83
CA SER A 690 -1.71 9.00 -14.95
C SER A 690 -2.10 7.61 -14.45
N ILE A 691 -1.30 6.55 -14.69
CA ILE A 691 -1.52 5.22 -14.10
C ILE A 691 -1.48 5.28 -12.58
N LEU A 692 -0.43 5.92 -12.04
CA LEU A 692 -0.29 6.07 -10.59
C LEU A 692 -1.45 6.88 -10.00
N GLY A 693 -1.80 8.00 -10.62
CA GLY A 693 -2.93 8.84 -10.23
C GLY A 693 -4.26 8.09 -10.28
N ALA A 694 -4.56 7.41 -11.39
CA ALA A 694 -5.78 6.62 -11.55
C ALA A 694 -5.86 5.52 -10.48
N PHE A 695 -4.77 4.80 -10.21
CA PHE A 695 -4.74 3.75 -9.20
C PHE A 695 -4.99 4.30 -7.78
N VAL A 696 -4.21 5.30 -7.36
CA VAL A 696 -4.31 5.88 -6.00
C VAL A 696 -5.67 6.52 -5.74
N HIS A 697 -6.19 7.27 -6.71
CA HIS A 697 -7.47 7.94 -6.53
C HIS A 697 -8.66 6.99 -6.58
N THR A 698 -8.58 5.93 -7.37
CA THR A 698 -9.58 4.84 -7.37
C THR A 698 -9.56 4.08 -6.05
N LEU A 699 -8.37 3.79 -5.48
CA LEU A 699 -8.25 3.24 -4.14
C LEU A 699 -8.92 4.14 -3.10
N ARG A 700 -8.64 5.43 -3.15
CA ARG A 700 -9.20 6.39 -2.20
C ARG A 700 -10.73 6.41 -2.23
N LEU A 701 -11.36 6.46 -3.43
CA LEU A 701 -12.82 6.42 -3.56
C LEU A 701 -13.42 5.14 -2.95
N ASN A 702 -12.74 4.00 -3.08
CA ASN A 702 -13.20 2.76 -2.46
C ASN A 702 -12.95 2.75 -0.95
N TYR A 703 -11.78 3.19 -0.47
CA TYR A 703 -11.36 3.05 0.93
C TYR A 703 -11.99 4.10 1.86
N VAL A 704 -12.24 5.31 1.37
CA VAL A 704 -12.73 6.41 2.21
C VAL A 704 -14.24 6.60 2.08
N GLU A 705 -14.77 6.46 0.86
CA GLU A 705 -16.18 6.74 0.56
C GLU A 705 -17.07 5.50 0.61
N PHE A 706 -16.56 4.31 0.26
CA PHE A 706 -17.35 3.08 0.12
C PHE A 706 -17.19 2.10 1.28
N PHE A 707 -15.96 1.67 1.60
CA PHE A 707 -15.69 0.66 2.63
C PHE A 707 -16.26 1.04 4.01
N PRO A 708 -16.12 2.28 4.52
CA PRO A 708 -16.59 2.62 5.85
C PRO A 708 -18.10 2.45 6.06
N ARG A 709 -18.85 2.12 5.00
CA ARG A 709 -20.29 1.87 5.08
C ARG A 709 -20.61 0.47 5.59
N PHE A 710 -19.87 -0.54 5.18
CA PHE A 710 -20.20 -1.94 5.46
C PHE A 710 -18.99 -2.79 5.83
N PHE A 711 -17.81 -2.20 5.90
CA PHE A 711 -16.55 -2.92 6.10
C PHE A 711 -15.67 -2.19 7.11
N THR A 712 -15.32 -2.86 8.22
CA THR A 712 -14.43 -2.32 9.25
C THR A 712 -13.03 -2.90 9.14
N GLY A 713 -12.90 -4.14 8.69
CA GLY A 713 -11.63 -4.84 8.59
C GLY A 713 -11.09 -5.28 9.94
N GLY A 714 -9.80 -5.62 9.99
CA GLY A 714 -9.11 -6.02 11.23
C GLY A 714 -9.05 -7.53 11.44
N GLY A 715 -9.59 -8.34 10.53
CA GLY A 715 -9.49 -9.79 10.60
C GLY A 715 -8.05 -10.29 10.38
N GLU A 716 -7.68 -11.36 11.05
CA GLU A 716 -6.40 -12.04 10.86
C GLU A 716 -6.42 -12.88 9.59
N ARG A 717 -5.35 -12.79 8.79
CA ARG A 717 -5.24 -13.58 7.56
C ARG A 717 -4.95 -15.04 7.87
N PHE A 718 -5.71 -15.96 7.26
CA PHE A 718 -5.40 -17.37 7.30
C PHE A 718 -4.09 -17.64 6.53
N THR A 719 -3.02 -17.90 7.27
CA THR A 719 -1.70 -18.24 6.74
C THR A 719 -1.41 -19.70 7.07
N PRO A 720 -1.59 -20.64 6.12
CA PRO A 720 -1.34 -22.04 6.40
C PRO A 720 0.15 -22.27 6.68
N PHE A 721 0.43 -23.13 7.66
CA PHE A 721 1.77 -23.64 7.96
C PHE A 721 2.22 -24.56 6.82
N ARG A 722 2.97 -24.00 5.87
CA ARG A 722 3.37 -24.67 4.64
C ARG A 722 4.86 -24.51 4.35
N LEU A 723 5.35 -25.33 3.41
CA LEU A 723 6.70 -25.17 2.89
C LEU A 723 6.86 -23.84 2.14
N GLU A 724 7.87 -23.07 2.53
CA GLU A 724 8.27 -21.84 1.85
C GLU A 724 9.53 -22.10 1.03
N THR A 725 9.42 -21.98 -0.29
CA THR A 725 10.53 -22.18 -1.22
C THR A 725 10.79 -20.94 -2.05
N LYS A 726 12.05 -20.50 -2.05
CA LYS A 726 12.53 -19.36 -2.87
C LYS A 726 13.13 -19.85 -4.19
N TYR A 727 13.93 -20.90 -4.13
CA TYR A 727 14.72 -21.41 -5.24
C TYR A 727 14.25 -22.76 -5.78
N VAL A 728 13.36 -23.43 -5.07
CA VAL A 728 12.90 -24.79 -5.37
C VAL A 728 11.44 -24.80 -5.76
N GLU A 729 11.05 -25.68 -6.66
CA GLU A 729 9.65 -26.04 -6.97
C GLU A 729 9.47 -27.53 -6.73
N ILE A 730 8.68 -27.88 -5.72
CA ILE A 730 8.43 -29.28 -5.32
C ILE A 730 7.24 -29.77 -6.15
N LYS A 731 7.46 -30.84 -6.92
CA LYS A 731 6.42 -31.53 -7.72
C LYS A 731 5.89 -32.77 -7.05
#